data_fabec78f9718c7666c49df2ec3d283ea
#
_entry.id   fabec78f9718c7666c49df2ec3d283ea
#
_cell.length_a   1.000
_cell.length_b   1.000
_cell.length_c   1.000
_cell.angle_alpha   90.00
_cell.angle_beta   90.00
_cell.angle_gamma   90.00
#
_symmetry.space_group_name_H-M   'P 1'
#
loop_
_entity.id
_entity.type
_entity.pdbx_description
1 polymer ?
#
loop_
_entity_poly.entity_id
_entity_poly.type
_entity_poly.pdbx_seq_one_letter_code
_entity_poly.pdbx_strand_id
1 'polypeptide(L)'
;MPLLIGREGSLAAVSSATNGNHELLLVTQRDADVQTPASSDLHRVGVLVRLQQVTRLAGGTTKILVEAVSRVRVQRYTASRTSALLEARVVPLPLRPATPQAAPRDHAHATLRQALTMFEEYASLHRRLPPEVVGLLQALDDEQRIAFGIAAHLQVPIEQRQRLLEAPTLADLASQLVTVLGSELELLKLEKKLDEQVRGSLFQNQREFYLQEQLRAIHKELGQEDGDEFEDLAKQVAERGLPPAVATRAHRELRKLKRSSPMSPDATVTRGWLDWALNLPWTVRSDDTIDLDHARAVLEADHYGLDEVKERILDYIAVLGRVGHLPGPILCLVGPPGVGKTSLGKSIAHALGRKFVRMALGGVRDEAEIRGHRRTYIGALPGRIIQAMRRAETINPVILLDEVDKLGSDWRGDPAAALLEVLDPEQHHAFNDHFLEVDYDLSQVLFLTTANSLASIPEALRDRMEIIRLPGYLEPEKITIARRFLLPRQLAAHGIPPEQVTLEPNVLSALIRGWTREAGVRDLDRRIARVSRKLARRALAPDAKVVITKDDLPSMLGPASHDEQESGLRDQIGVASGLAYTHVGGELLEIEVSVVPGRGRLQLTGTLGDVIKESAAAALSYVRSRAHSMGLPADFHRTRDIHVHLPAGATPKDGPSAGIALATALTSALTGIPVRGDVAMTGEITLRGRVLPIGGVREKGVAAHRHHISHVIVPQGNAKDLAELPEDVRNEVAWHPVRTMDEVLALALRSPLPAVRDAMVIDSAMERPT
;
A
#
# COMPACT_ATOMS: atom_id res chain seq x y z
N MET A 1 8.49 19.54 37.49
CA MET A 1 8.88 19.11 36.12
C MET A 1 9.20 20.34 35.29
N PRO A 2 10.36 20.45 34.61
CA PRO A 2 10.68 21.56 33.72
C PRO A 2 10.04 21.37 32.36
N LEU A 3 9.44 22.42 31.79
CA LEU A 3 8.86 22.43 30.44
C LEU A 3 9.36 23.67 29.69
N LEU A 4 9.59 23.52 28.38
CA LEU A 4 9.93 24.60 27.46
C LEU A 4 8.71 24.96 26.63
N ILE A 5 8.35 26.23 26.59
CA ILE A 5 7.16 26.75 25.93
C ILE A 5 7.58 27.80 24.90
N GLY A 6 7.11 27.64 23.68
CA GLY A 6 7.42 28.55 22.57
C GLY A 6 6.18 28.97 21.76
N ARG A 7 5.05 28.25 21.88
CA ARG A 7 3.83 28.55 21.10
C ARG A 7 3.07 29.73 21.72
N GLU A 8 2.53 30.61 20.90
CA GLU A 8 1.85 31.84 21.31
C GLU A 8 0.69 31.58 22.27
N GLY A 9 -0.20 30.64 21.99
CA GLY A 9 -1.31 30.28 22.87
C GLY A 9 -0.86 29.72 24.22
N SER A 10 0.22 28.93 24.24
CA SER A 10 0.80 28.38 25.47
C SER A 10 1.51 29.49 26.32
N LEU A 11 2.17 30.43 25.65
CA LEU A 11 2.78 31.59 26.32
C LEU A 11 1.70 32.51 26.95
N ALA A 12 0.59 32.71 26.21
CA ALA A 12 -0.55 33.46 26.74
C ALA A 12 -1.16 32.78 27.97
N ALA A 13 -1.28 31.43 27.94
CA ALA A 13 -1.78 30.66 29.08
C ALA A 13 -0.88 30.78 30.33
N VAL A 14 0.45 30.67 30.13
CA VAL A 14 1.42 30.85 31.24
C VAL A 14 1.36 32.27 31.81
N SER A 15 1.27 33.28 30.94
CA SER A 15 1.15 34.68 31.40
C SER A 15 -0.13 34.91 32.18
N SER A 16 -1.25 34.36 31.74
CA SER A 16 -2.53 34.44 32.46
C SER A 16 -2.47 33.72 33.82
N ALA A 17 -1.90 32.53 33.87
CA ALA A 17 -1.76 31.74 35.09
C ALA A 17 -0.81 32.44 36.11
N THR A 18 0.28 33.06 35.62
CA THR A 18 1.23 33.80 36.50
C THR A 18 0.59 35.00 37.14
N ASN A 19 -0.33 35.69 36.45
CA ASN A 19 -1.05 36.86 36.97
C ASN A 19 -2.32 36.47 37.75
N GLY A 20 -2.70 35.19 37.77
CA GLY A 20 -3.90 34.67 38.42
C GLY A 20 -3.58 33.74 39.60
N ASN A 21 -4.17 32.54 39.59
CA ASN A 21 -4.10 31.55 40.65
C ASN A 21 -2.87 30.62 40.60
N HIS A 22 -1.93 30.85 39.69
CA HIS A 22 -0.78 29.97 39.39
C HIS A 22 -1.12 28.56 39.01
N GLU A 23 -2.34 28.30 38.56
CA GLU A 23 -2.76 26.99 38.06
C GLU A 23 -2.83 26.97 36.52
N LEU A 24 -2.38 25.86 35.92
CA LEU A 24 -2.35 25.67 34.47
C LEU A 24 -2.84 24.27 34.16
N LEU A 25 -3.58 24.10 33.06
CA LEU A 25 -3.97 22.83 32.54
C LEU A 25 -2.97 22.39 31.45
N LEU A 26 -2.35 21.24 31.64
CA LEU A 26 -1.56 20.58 30.63
C LEU A 26 -2.39 19.50 29.93
N VAL A 27 -2.51 19.57 28.60
CA VAL A 27 -3.27 18.64 27.79
C VAL A 27 -2.41 18.22 26.59
N THR A 28 -2.45 16.94 26.25
CA THR A 28 -1.74 16.39 25.11
C THR A 28 -2.49 16.73 23.82
N GLN A 29 -1.76 17.12 22.79
CA GLN A 29 -2.24 17.29 21.43
C GLN A 29 -2.31 15.94 20.73
N ARG A 30 -3.33 15.71 19.88
CA ARG A 30 -3.51 14.45 19.15
C ARG A 30 -2.51 14.29 18.01
N ASP A 31 -2.24 15.38 17.31
CA ASP A 31 -1.26 15.45 16.23
C ASP A 31 -0.23 16.53 16.56
N ALA A 32 1.04 16.13 16.70
CA ALA A 32 2.13 17.03 17.09
C ALA A 32 2.46 18.08 16.03
N ASP A 33 2.16 17.82 14.75
CA ASP A 33 2.54 18.65 13.61
C ASP A 33 1.65 19.90 13.47
N VAL A 34 0.45 19.90 14.07
CA VAL A 34 -0.45 21.05 14.03
C VAL A 34 0.08 22.18 14.89
N GLN A 35 0.45 23.30 14.29
CA GLN A 35 1.04 24.44 14.99
C GLN A 35 0.04 25.21 15.85
N THR A 36 -1.20 25.34 15.39
CA THR A 36 -2.31 26.04 16.09
C THR A 36 -3.46 25.06 16.30
N PRO A 37 -3.41 24.22 17.38
CA PRO A 37 -4.43 23.21 17.61
C PRO A 37 -5.79 23.81 17.96
N ALA A 38 -6.84 23.34 17.29
CA ALA A 38 -8.21 23.59 17.67
C ALA A 38 -8.61 22.73 18.89
N SER A 39 -9.75 22.99 19.49
CA SER A 39 -10.25 22.20 20.63
C SER A 39 -10.51 20.72 20.31
N SER A 40 -10.73 20.38 19.05
CA SER A 40 -10.85 19.00 18.53
C SER A 40 -9.53 18.24 18.54
N ASP A 41 -8.42 18.94 18.41
CA ASP A 41 -7.08 18.37 18.28
C ASP A 41 -6.43 18.06 19.63
N LEU A 42 -7.14 18.39 20.72
CA LEU A 42 -6.69 18.18 22.09
C LEU A 42 -7.40 16.98 22.72
N HIS A 43 -6.67 16.27 23.57
CA HIS A 43 -7.28 15.23 24.40
C HIS A 43 -8.18 15.85 25.48
N ARG A 44 -9.15 15.09 25.95
CA ARG A 44 -10.09 15.55 26.98
C ARG A 44 -9.66 15.25 28.41
N VAL A 45 -8.60 14.50 28.61
CA VAL A 45 -7.99 14.22 29.91
C VAL A 45 -6.62 14.84 29.96
N GLY A 46 -6.37 15.62 30.96
CA GLY A 46 -5.11 16.31 31.20
C GLY A 46 -4.76 16.38 32.66
N VAL A 47 -3.72 17.13 32.95
CA VAL A 47 -3.20 17.32 34.31
C VAL A 47 -3.27 18.79 34.68
N LEU A 48 -3.95 19.11 35.81
CA LEU A 48 -3.88 20.41 36.45
C LEU A 48 -2.53 20.51 37.15
N VAL A 49 -1.77 21.54 36.85
CA VAL A 49 -0.46 21.79 37.45
C VAL A 49 -0.40 23.17 38.12
N ARG A 50 0.45 23.29 39.08
CA ARG A 50 0.79 24.58 39.72
C ARG A 50 2.13 25.07 39.23
N LEU A 51 2.20 26.32 38.82
CA LEU A 51 3.43 26.99 38.42
C LEU A 51 4.29 27.29 39.65
N GLN A 52 5.50 26.75 39.65
CA GLN A 52 6.49 27.00 40.72
C GLN A 52 7.47 28.08 40.31
N GLN A 53 7.92 28.09 39.07
CA GLN A 53 8.89 29.05 38.57
C GLN A 53 8.70 29.28 37.07
N VAL A 54 8.87 30.53 36.65
CA VAL A 54 8.82 30.94 35.25
C VAL A 54 10.11 31.68 34.90
N THR A 55 10.85 31.21 33.92
CA THR A 55 12.12 31.79 33.47
C THR A 55 12.06 32.06 31.98
N ARG A 56 12.17 33.32 31.57
CA ARG A 56 12.23 33.70 30.15
C ARG A 56 13.65 33.45 29.62
N LEU A 57 13.74 32.77 28.47
CA LEU A 57 15.02 32.50 27.80
C LEU A 57 15.20 33.45 26.62
N ALA A 58 16.45 33.63 26.20
CA ALA A 58 16.75 34.35 24.97
C ALA A 58 16.16 33.62 23.77
N GLY A 59 15.48 34.34 22.85
CA GLY A 59 14.82 33.73 21.67
C GLY A 59 13.31 33.53 21.79
N GLY A 60 12.64 34.15 22.82
CA GLY A 60 11.17 34.13 22.91
C GLY A 60 10.55 32.88 23.56
N THR A 61 11.37 31.89 23.91
CA THR A 61 10.91 30.70 24.65
C THR A 61 10.90 30.93 26.15
N THR A 62 9.95 30.30 26.86
CA THR A 62 9.84 30.37 28.29
C THR A 62 9.99 28.98 28.92
N LYS A 63 10.89 28.86 29.89
CA LYS A 63 11.03 27.65 30.71
C LYS A 63 10.18 27.80 31.95
N ILE A 64 9.29 26.84 32.19
CA ILE A 64 8.48 26.79 33.41
C ILE A 64 8.81 25.57 34.24
N LEU A 65 8.74 25.68 35.55
CA LEU A 65 8.79 24.58 36.49
C LEU A 65 7.38 24.37 37.02
N VAL A 66 6.82 23.19 36.84
CA VAL A 66 5.45 22.88 37.25
C VAL A 66 5.41 21.69 38.20
N GLU A 67 4.43 21.71 39.10
CA GLU A 67 4.09 20.62 39.99
C GLU A 67 2.69 20.08 39.63
N ALA A 68 2.55 18.78 39.46
CA ALA A 68 1.27 18.16 39.17
C ALA A 68 0.37 18.16 40.40
N VAL A 69 -0.84 18.68 40.27
CA VAL A 69 -1.82 18.77 41.36
C VAL A 69 -2.83 17.63 41.28
N SER A 70 -3.48 17.48 40.11
CA SER A 70 -4.50 16.46 39.95
C SER A 70 -4.76 16.16 38.46
N ARG A 71 -5.24 14.98 38.20
CA ARG A 71 -5.77 14.57 36.90
C ARG A 71 -7.18 15.12 36.72
N VAL A 72 -7.47 15.69 35.56
CA VAL A 72 -8.74 16.37 35.30
C VAL A 72 -9.31 15.98 33.94
N ARG A 73 -10.63 16.03 33.83
CA ARG A 73 -11.35 15.89 32.57
C ARG A 73 -11.88 17.23 32.10
N VAL A 74 -11.63 17.58 30.86
CA VAL A 74 -12.15 18.80 30.25
C VAL A 74 -13.60 18.58 29.83
N GLN A 75 -14.49 19.42 30.37
CA GLN A 75 -15.89 19.45 29.96
C GLN A 75 -16.08 20.27 28.69
N ARG A 76 -15.45 21.45 28.65
CA ARG A 76 -15.56 22.41 27.55
C ARG A 76 -14.31 23.24 27.43
N TYR A 77 -13.85 23.45 26.18
CA TYR A 77 -12.88 24.48 25.83
C TYR A 77 -13.60 25.76 25.43
N THR A 78 -13.05 26.91 25.80
CA THR A 78 -13.56 28.24 25.45
C THR A 78 -12.38 29.06 24.95
N ALA A 79 -12.44 29.49 23.70
CA ALA A 79 -11.43 30.39 23.14
C ALA A 79 -11.74 31.83 23.56
N SER A 80 -10.74 32.58 24.00
CA SER A 80 -10.86 34.00 24.25
C SER A 80 -11.10 34.75 22.94
N ARG A 81 -11.96 35.76 22.93
CA ARG A 81 -12.22 36.61 21.75
C ARG A 81 -11.13 37.65 21.50
N THR A 82 -10.28 37.91 22.48
CA THR A 82 -9.31 39.02 22.49
C THR A 82 -7.86 38.57 22.58
N SER A 83 -7.57 37.27 22.77
CA SER A 83 -6.23 36.73 22.92
C SER A 83 -6.15 35.30 22.39
N ALA A 84 -4.95 34.81 22.06
CA ALA A 84 -4.69 33.42 21.69
C ALA A 84 -4.88 32.40 22.83
N LEU A 85 -5.50 32.85 23.99
CA LEU A 85 -5.72 32.04 25.17
C LEU A 85 -6.88 31.05 24.96
N LEU A 86 -6.63 29.78 25.24
CA LEU A 86 -7.63 28.75 25.33
C LEU A 86 -7.88 28.42 26.81
N GLU A 87 -9.10 28.66 27.29
CA GLU A 87 -9.54 28.31 28.63
C GLU A 87 -10.31 27.00 28.61
N ALA A 88 -10.26 26.25 29.72
CA ALA A 88 -10.98 25.01 29.85
C ALA A 88 -11.73 24.89 31.15
N ARG A 89 -13.00 24.50 31.07
CA ARG A 89 -13.74 24.09 32.27
C ARG A 89 -13.41 22.64 32.57
N VAL A 90 -12.85 22.36 33.74
CA VAL A 90 -12.36 21.03 34.12
C VAL A 90 -13.09 20.50 35.35
N VAL A 91 -13.11 19.16 35.45
CA VAL A 91 -13.60 18.45 36.62
C VAL A 91 -12.51 17.49 37.08
N PRO A 92 -12.22 17.38 38.39
CA PRO A 92 -11.30 16.40 38.92
C PRO A 92 -11.66 14.97 38.42
N LEU A 93 -10.67 14.20 38.07
CA LEU A 93 -10.82 12.82 37.59
C LEU A 93 -10.01 11.88 38.49
N PRO A 94 -10.44 11.62 39.74
CA PRO A 94 -9.78 10.66 40.61
C PRO A 94 -9.92 9.25 40.01
N LEU A 95 -9.00 8.33 40.36
CA LEU A 95 -9.20 6.90 40.06
C LEU A 95 -10.43 6.44 40.86
N ARG A 96 -11.36 5.76 40.18
CA ARG A 96 -12.55 5.22 40.84
C ARG A 96 -12.14 4.09 41.76
N PRO A 97 -12.68 4.00 42.99
CA PRO A 97 -12.46 2.84 43.83
C PRO A 97 -13.02 1.60 43.14
N ALA A 98 -12.38 0.47 43.36
CA ALA A 98 -12.88 -0.81 42.85
C ALA A 98 -14.29 -1.08 43.40
N THR A 99 -15.26 -1.31 42.52
CA THR A 99 -16.59 -1.76 42.90
C THR A 99 -16.53 -3.21 43.40
N PRO A 100 -17.34 -3.59 44.40
CA PRO A 100 -17.30 -4.97 44.96
C PRO A 100 -17.54 -6.09 43.94
N GLN A 101 -18.05 -5.76 42.75
CA GLN A 101 -18.32 -6.68 41.66
C GLN A 101 -17.22 -6.73 40.58
N ALA A 102 -16.27 -5.79 40.59
CA ALA A 102 -15.12 -5.76 39.70
C ALA A 102 -13.88 -6.08 40.54
N ALA A 103 -13.14 -7.09 40.15
CA ALA A 103 -11.91 -7.67 40.70
C ALA A 103 -11.51 -7.23 42.14
N PRO A 104 -11.19 -8.15 43.05
CA PRO A 104 -10.84 -7.85 44.42
C PRO A 104 -9.69 -6.82 44.49
N ARG A 105 -9.64 -5.97 45.53
CA ARG A 105 -8.51 -5.04 45.79
C ARG A 105 -7.16 -5.76 45.76
N ASP A 106 -7.12 -7.00 46.20
CA ASP A 106 -5.94 -7.88 46.17
C ASP A 106 -5.40 -8.12 44.76
N HIS A 107 -6.29 -8.15 43.73
CA HIS A 107 -5.85 -8.33 42.34
C HIS A 107 -5.17 -7.08 41.78
N ALA A 108 -5.70 -5.89 42.01
CA ALA A 108 -5.08 -4.64 41.58
C ALA A 108 -3.69 -4.48 42.20
N HIS A 109 -3.59 -4.80 43.52
CA HIS A 109 -2.35 -4.75 44.29
C HIS A 109 -1.29 -5.76 43.75
N ALA A 110 -1.71 -6.98 43.46
CA ALA A 110 -0.84 -8.01 42.87
C ALA A 110 -0.35 -7.59 41.48
N THR A 111 -1.25 -7.07 40.63
CA THR A 111 -0.91 -6.59 39.28
C THR A 111 0.03 -5.40 39.30
N LEU A 112 -0.15 -4.48 40.26
CA LEU A 112 0.78 -3.33 40.42
C LEU A 112 2.17 -3.78 40.88
N ARG A 113 2.27 -4.75 41.80
CA ARG A 113 3.55 -5.36 42.17
C ARG A 113 4.23 -6.02 41.00
N GLN A 114 3.46 -6.75 40.18
CA GLN A 114 4.00 -7.31 38.93
C GLN A 114 4.53 -6.22 38.00
N ALA A 115 3.77 -5.13 37.81
CA ALA A 115 4.23 -3.98 37.01
C ALA A 115 5.52 -3.36 37.56
N LEU A 116 5.66 -3.27 38.88
CA LEU A 116 6.87 -2.74 39.52
C LEU A 116 8.10 -3.65 39.29
N THR A 117 7.93 -4.97 39.42
CA THR A 117 8.97 -5.95 39.10
C THR A 117 9.39 -5.89 37.62
N MET A 118 8.41 -5.79 36.72
CA MET A 118 8.68 -5.64 35.30
C MET A 118 9.38 -4.31 34.99
N PHE A 119 9.02 -3.23 35.70
CA PHE A 119 9.69 -1.93 35.57
C PHE A 119 11.14 -1.97 36.06
N GLU A 120 11.44 -2.71 37.13
CA GLU A 120 12.82 -2.96 37.59
C GLU A 120 13.66 -3.66 36.50
N GLU A 121 13.10 -4.69 35.87
CA GLU A 121 13.75 -5.36 34.73
C GLU A 121 13.92 -4.39 33.55
N TYR A 122 12.89 -3.61 33.21
CA TYR A 122 12.94 -2.58 32.17
C TYR A 122 14.03 -1.54 32.43
N ALA A 123 14.11 -1.01 33.66
CA ALA A 123 15.13 -0.05 34.06
C ALA A 123 16.56 -0.63 33.97
N SER A 124 16.73 -1.92 34.28
CA SER A 124 18.03 -2.60 34.18
C SER A 124 18.51 -2.77 32.72
N LEU A 125 17.59 -2.91 31.79
CA LEU A 125 17.88 -3.06 30.36
C LEU A 125 18.00 -1.72 29.64
N HIS A 126 17.33 -0.68 30.16
CA HIS A 126 17.24 0.62 29.51
C HIS A 126 18.36 1.57 29.97
N ARG A 127 19.36 1.82 29.11
CA ARG A 127 20.61 2.57 29.41
C ARG A 127 20.41 4.03 29.87
N ARG A 128 19.21 4.63 29.68
CA ARG A 128 18.94 6.05 29.95
C ARG A 128 18.19 6.29 31.27
N LEU A 129 17.79 5.24 31.98
CA LEU A 129 17.07 5.36 33.23
C LEU A 129 18.06 5.28 34.40
N PRO A 130 18.10 6.27 35.30
CA PRO A 130 18.92 6.19 36.51
C PRO A 130 18.44 5.06 37.43
N PRO A 131 19.35 4.24 37.99
CA PRO A 131 18.97 3.13 38.88
C PRO A 131 18.19 3.56 40.12
N GLU A 132 18.41 4.79 40.56
CA GLU A 132 17.75 5.36 41.77
C GLU A 132 16.24 5.50 41.60
N VAL A 133 15.71 5.60 40.40
CA VAL A 133 14.28 5.76 40.12
C VAL A 133 13.46 4.58 40.68
N VAL A 134 13.97 3.35 40.51
CA VAL A 134 13.30 2.15 41.05
C VAL A 134 13.20 2.21 42.55
N GLY A 135 14.31 2.53 43.24
CA GLY A 135 14.32 2.66 44.70
C GLY A 135 13.37 3.76 45.21
N LEU A 136 13.29 4.89 44.50
CA LEU A 136 12.34 5.98 44.86
C LEU A 136 10.88 5.52 44.74
N LEU A 137 10.54 4.74 43.67
CA LEU A 137 9.17 4.24 43.52
C LEU A 137 8.82 3.14 44.52
N GLN A 138 9.78 2.31 44.89
CA GLN A 138 9.59 1.28 45.94
C GLN A 138 9.42 1.86 47.33
N ALA A 139 9.95 3.06 47.58
CA ALA A 139 9.80 3.75 48.89
C ALA A 139 8.48 4.49 49.04
N LEU A 140 7.61 4.51 48.03
CA LEU A 140 6.30 5.18 48.11
C LEU A 140 5.25 4.22 48.69
N ASP A 141 4.46 4.73 49.64
CA ASP A 141 3.31 3.99 50.22
C ASP A 141 2.03 4.13 49.40
N ASP A 142 1.95 5.09 48.49
CA ASP A 142 0.76 5.39 47.70
C ASP A 142 0.79 4.66 46.35
N GLU A 143 -0.07 3.65 46.19
CA GLU A 143 -0.20 2.84 44.98
C GLU A 143 -0.46 3.64 43.70
N GLN A 144 -1.22 4.71 43.79
CA GLN A 144 -1.50 5.59 42.66
C GLN A 144 -0.24 6.33 42.22
N ARG A 145 0.55 6.79 43.19
CA ARG A 145 1.83 7.44 42.93
C ARG A 145 2.86 6.46 42.33
N ILE A 146 2.86 5.23 42.78
CA ILE A 146 3.72 4.17 42.19
C ILE A 146 3.31 3.94 40.72
N ALA A 147 2.02 3.73 40.46
CA ALA A 147 1.54 3.43 39.09
C ALA A 147 1.81 4.58 38.11
N PHE A 148 1.51 5.82 38.48
CA PHE A 148 1.81 6.98 37.65
C PHE A 148 3.31 7.29 37.58
N GLY A 149 4.07 6.95 38.61
CA GLY A 149 5.52 7.05 38.62
C GLY A 149 6.14 6.12 37.63
N ILE A 150 5.72 4.86 37.54
CA ILE A 150 6.12 3.93 36.48
C ILE A 150 5.77 4.51 35.10
N ALA A 151 4.49 4.91 34.89
CA ALA A 151 4.02 5.47 33.63
C ALA A 151 4.84 6.70 33.15
N ALA A 152 5.28 7.54 34.08
CA ALA A 152 6.07 8.74 33.77
C ALA A 152 7.46 8.43 33.21
N HIS A 153 8.04 7.28 33.58
CA HIS A 153 9.40 6.89 33.18
C HIS A 153 9.42 5.93 31.99
N LEU A 154 8.26 5.48 31.49
CA LEU A 154 8.19 4.67 30.27
C LEU A 154 8.49 5.51 29.03
N GLN A 155 9.34 5.00 28.15
CA GLN A 155 9.65 5.63 26.86
C GLN A 155 8.78 5.02 25.75
N VAL A 156 7.51 5.31 25.78
CA VAL A 156 6.51 4.81 24.86
C VAL A 156 5.85 5.96 24.09
N PRO A 157 5.20 5.70 22.92
CA PRO A 157 4.48 6.71 22.15
C PRO A 157 3.46 7.50 22.98
N ILE A 158 3.19 8.73 22.55
CA ILE A 158 2.30 9.67 23.26
C ILE A 158 0.91 9.07 23.44
N GLU A 159 0.38 8.36 22.46
CA GLU A 159 -0.94 7.72 22.52
C GLU A 159 -1.03 6.67 23.63
N GLN A 160 0.05 5.92 23.85
CA GLN A 160 0.08 4.94 24.95
C GLN A 160 0.17 5.62 26.30
N ARG A 161 0.98 6.68 26.43
CA ARG A 161 1.03 7.49 27.67
C ARG A 161 -0.32 8.13 27.99
N GLN A 162 -1.01 8.61 26.96
CA GLN A 162 -2.34 9.20 27.13
C GLN A 162 -3.37 8.15 27.59
N ARG A 163 -3.32 6.91 27.04
CA ARG A 163 -4.19 5.82 27.51
C ARG A 163 -3.96 5.49 29.00
N LEU A 164 -2.70 5.43 29.42
CA LEU A 164 -2.36 5.25 30.83
C LEU A 164 -2.92 6.39 31.71
N LEU A 165 -2.84 7.63 31.22
CA LEU A 165 -3.41 8.79 31.92
C LEU A 165 -4.94 8.72 31.99
N GLU A 166 -5.62 8.13 31.03
CA GLU A 166 -7.07 8.02 30.93
C GLU A 166 -7.66 6.83 31.69
N ALA A 167 -6.85 5.95 32.26
CA ALA A 167 -7.31 4.76 32.97
C ALA A 167 -8.32 5.11 34.07
N PRO A 168 -9.50 4.46 34.13
CA PRO A 168 -10.58 4.82 35.02
C PRO A 168 -10.36 4.33 36.47
N THR A 169 -9.66 3.18 36.64
CA THR A 169 -9.39 2.57 37.95
C THR A 169 -7.91 2.25 38.10
N LEU A 170 -7.46 1.98 39.31
CA LEU A 170 -6.08 1.52 39.57
C LEU A 170 -5.81 0.15 38.94
N ALA A 171 -6.81 -0.74 38.94
CA ALA A 171 -6.69 -2.07 38.32
C ALA A 171 -6.46 -1.98 36.80
N ASP A 172 -7.22 -1.10 36.13
CA ASP A 172 -7.04 -0.87 34.70
C ASP A 172 -5.68 -0.27 34.38
N LEU A 173 -5.23 0.70 35.20
CA LEU A 173 -3.90 1.31 35.05
C LEU A 173 -2.79 0.27 35.23
N ALA A 174 -2.86 -0.54 36.29
CA ALA A 174 -1.88 -1.57 36.56
C ALA A 174 -1.85 -2.64 35.43
N SER A 175 -3.01 -3.07 34.94
CA SER A 175 -3.10 -4.03 33.83
C SER A 175 -2.52 -3.47 32.53
N GLN A 176 -2.79 -2.20 32.21
CA GLN A 176 -2.19 -1.52 31.06
C GLN A 176 -0.67 -1.37 31.21
N LEU A 177 -0.17 -1.08 32.40
CA LEU A 177 1.27 -1.01 32.68
C LEU A 177 1.95 -2.36 32.45
N VAL A 178 1.39 -3.46 32.92
CA VAL A 178 1.91 -4.81 32.71
C VAL A 178 1.97 -5.13 31.19
N THR A 179 0.92 -4.79 30.45
CA THR A 179 0.86 -5.02 29.01
C THR A 179 1.93 -4.22 28.26
N VAL A 180 2.05 -2.93 28.56
CA VAL A 180 3.02 -2.04 27.93
C VAL A 180 4.46 -2.46 28.28
N LEU A 181 4.73 -2.71 29.57
CA LEU A 181 6.05 -3.18 30.03
C LEU A 181 6.42 -4.52 29.41
N GLY A 182 5.45 -5.41 29.23
CA GLY A 182 5.68 -6.70 28.56
C GLY A 182 6.20 -6.52 27.14
N SER A 183 5.51 -5.69 26.36
CA SER A 183 5.92 -5.39 24.97
C SER A 183 7.29 -4.72 24.88
N GLU A 184 7.55 -3.75 25.75
CA GLU A 184 8.84 -3.03 25.79
C GLU A 184 10.00 -3.92 26.24
N LEU A 185 9.76 -4.82 27.20
CA LEU A 185 10.77 -5.78 27.64
C LEU A 185 11.13 -6.79 26.55
N GLU A 186 10.16 -7.27 25.78
CA GLU A 186 10.41 -8.15 24.65
C GLU A 186 11.28 -7.45 23.60
N LEU A 187 10.98 -6.20 23.27
CA LEU A 187 11.77 -5.38 22.35
C LEU A 187 13.21 -5.19 22.83
N LEU A 188 13.39 -4.79 24.09
CA LEU A 188 14.73 -4.56 24.66
C LEU A 188 15.54 -5.87 24.77
N LYS A 189 14.91 -7.00 25.09
CA LYS A 189 15.57 -8.32 25.08
C LYS A 189 16.00 -8.73 23.69
N LEU A 190 15.20 -8.44 22.67
CA LEU A 190 15.53 -8.70 21.27
C LEU A 190 16.69 -7.81 20.80
N GLU A 191 16.65 -6.52 21.13
CA GLU A 191 17.72 -5.57 20.82
C GLU A 191 19.05 -5.98 21.48
N LYS A 192 19.02 -6.38 22.76
CA LYS A 192 20.19 -6.89 23.46
C LYS A 192 20.75 -8.16 22.80
N LYS A 193 19.88 -9.08 22.39
CA LYS A 193 20.28 -10.32 21.71
C LYS A 193 20.92 -10.03 20.35
N LEU A 194 20.41 -9.05 19.60
CA LEU A 194 21.00 -8.59 18.36
C LEU A 194 22.37 -7.94 18.60
N ASP A 195 22.50 -7.07 19.62
CA ASP A 195 23.76 -6.46 20.01
C ASP A 195 24.81 -7.50 20.40
N GLU A 196 24.40 -8.54 21.14
CA GLU A 196 25.27 -9.67 21.49
C GLU A 196 25.68 -10.50 20.28
N GLN A 197 24.78 -10.73 19.34
CA GLN A 197 25.12 -11.41 18.06
C GLN A 197 26.07 -10.60 17.22
N VAL A 198 25.84 -9.28 17.09
CA VAL A 198 26.73 -8.37 16.36
C VAL A 198 28.12 -8.32 17.02
N ARG A 199 28.19 -8.24 18.35
CA ARG A 199 29.47 -8.29 19.07
C ARG A 199 30.15 -9.65 18.92
N GLY A 200 29.39 -10.75 18.97
CA GLY A 200 29.91 -12.10 18.74
C GLY A 200 30.52 -12.26 17.35
N SER A 201 29.85 -11.74 16.31
CA SER A 201 30.34 -11.76 14.94
C SER A 201 31.59 -10.86 14.76
N LEU A 202 31.62 -9.71 15.43
CA LEU A 202 32.82 -8.85 15.46
C LEU A 202 34.00 -9.54 16.13
N PHE A 203 33.80 -10.25 17.25
CA PHE A 203 34.83 -11.02 17.91
C PHE A 203 35.32 -12.23 17.08
N GLN A 204 34.40 -12.91 16.39
CA GLN A 204 34.78 -13.98 15.45
C GLN A 204 35.58 -13.42 14.28
N ASN A 205 35.16 -12.32 13.68
CA ASN A 205 35.88 -11.65 12.60
C ASN A 205 37.29 -11.17 13.06
N GLN A 206 37.38 -10.63 14.27
CA GLN A 206 38.70 -10.25 14.84
C GLN A 206 39.59 -11.48 15.09
N ARG A 207 39.02 -12.60 15.55
CA ARG A 207 39.75 -13.84 15.77
C ARG A 207 40.19 -14.49 14.46
N GLU A 208 39.32 -14.53 13.46
CA GLU A 208 39.67 -14.99 12.10
C GLU A 208 40.73 -14.10 11.48
N PHE A 209 40.63 -12.80 11.68
CA PHE A 209 41.62 -11.82 11.25
C PHE A 209 42.98 -12.06 11.93
N TYR A 210 43.00 -12.26 13.25
CA TYR A 210 44.25 -12.57 13.99
C TYR A 210 44.87 -13.90 13.55
N LEU A 211 44.08 -14.92 13.30
CA LEU A 211 44.50 -16.20 12.76
C LEU A 211 45.02 -16.09 11.31
N GLN A 212 44.39 -15.28 10.48
CA GLN A 212 44.87 -14.98 9.14
C GLN A 212 46.19 -14.20 9.16
N GLU A 213 46.38 -13.29 10.11
CA GLU A 213 47.61 -12.54 10.27
C GLU A 213 48.75 -13.45 10.77
N GLN A 214 48.47 -14.38 11.69
CA GLN A 214 49.43 -15.42 12.06
C GLN A 214 49.79 -16.34 10.90
N LEU A 215 48.82 -16.77 10.10
CA LEU A 215 49.06 -17.54 8.88
C LEU A 215 49.90 -16.74 7.88
N ARG A 216 49.64 -15.44 7.69
CA ARG A 216 50.49 -14.56 6.85
C ARG A 216 51.88 -14.41 7.36
N ALA A 217 52.07 -14.23 8.69
CA ALA A 217 53.38 -14.16 9.28
C ALA A 217 54.16 -15.47 9.08
N ILE A 218 53.50 -16.61 9.20
CA ILE A 218 54.08 -17.95 8.96
C ILE A 218 54.39 -18.13 7.47
N HIS A 219 53.49 -17.70 6.55
CA HIS A 219 53.74 -17.74 5.10
C HIS A 219 54.90 -16.82 4.70
N LYS A 220 55.05 -15.66 5.35
CA LYS A 220 56.17 -14.74 5.15
C LYS A 220 57.50 -15.32 5.63
N GLU A 221 57.50 -16.02 6.76
CA GLU A 221 58.71 -16.75 7.25
C GLU A 221 59.04 -17.98 6.40
N LEU A 222 58.05 -18.58 5.73
CA LEU A 222 58.19 -19.69 4.80
C LEU A 222 58.59 -19.24 3.38
N GLY A 223 58.75 -17.92 3.12
CA GLY A 223 59.19 -17.38 1.84
C GLY A 223 58.07 -17.36 0.75
N GLN A 224 56.78 -17.56 1.12
CA GLN A 224 55.66 -17.33 0.27
C GLN A 224 55.26 -15.84 0.34
N GLU A 225 55.81 -15.04 -0.55
CA GLU A 225 55.64 -13.58 -0.55
C GLU A 225 54.21 -13.16 -0.97
N ASP A 226 53.71 -12.05 -0.34
CA ASP A 226 52.59 -11.22 -0.83
C ASP A 226 52.74 -10.73 -2.29
N GLY A 227 53.83 -11.09 -2.97
CA GLY A 227 54.09 -10.84 -4.37
C GLY A 227 53.04 -11.43 -5.30
N ASP A 228 52.58 -12.63 -5.02
CA ASP A 228 51.61 -13.35 -5.87
C ASP A 228 50.25 -12.65 -5.95
N GLU A 229 49.69 -12.13 -4.82
CA GLU A 229 48.38 -11.46 -4.85
C GLU A 229 48.38 -10.18 -5.69
N PHE A 230 49.43 -9.39 -5.59
CA PHE A 230 49.55 -8.14 -6.36
C PHE A 230 49.87 -8.39 -7.84
N GLU A 231 50.59 -9.46 -8.16
CA GLU A 231 50.86 -9.88 -9.53
C GLU A 231 49.59 -10.46 -10.16
N ASP A 232 48.84 -11.26 -9.43
CA ASP A 232 47.55 -11.79 -9.86
C ASP A 232 46.53 -10.68 -10.14
N LEU A 233 46.42 -9.69 -9.24
CA LEU A 233 45.54 -8.52 -9.47
C LEU A 233 46.00 -7.69 -10.69
N ALA A 234 47.32 -7.51 -10.87
CA ALA A 234 47.87 -6.79 -12.01
C ALA A 234 47.61 -7.54 -13.32
N LYS A 235 47.72 -8.87 -13.30
CA LYS A 235 47.40 -9.74 -14.42
C LYS A 235 45.91 -9.70 -14.75
N GLN A 236 45.02 -9.77 -13.75
CA GLN A 236 43.59 -9.63 -13.93
C GLN A 236 43.19 -8.26 -14.53
N VAL A 237 43.84 -7.16 -14.07
CA VAL A 237 43.62 -5.82 -14.67
C VAL A 237 43.99 -5.79 -16.15
N ALA A 238 45.05 -6.51 -16.54
CA ALA A 238 45.49 -6.56 -17.95
C ALA A 238 44.64 -7.47 -18.84
N GLU A 239 44.13 -8.60 -18.29
CA GLU A 239 43.40 -9.63 -19.04
C GLU A 239 41.90 -9.38 -19.16
N ARG A 240 41.26 -8.61 -18.23
CA ARG A 240 39.82 -8.42 -18.15
C ARG A 240 39.23 -7.49 -19.20
N GLY A 241 40.04 -6.90 -20.10
CA GLY A 241 39.54 -6.02 -21.16
C GLY A 241 38.86 -4.76 -20.64
N LEU A 242 39.39 -4.16 -19.57
CA LEU A 242 38.84 -2.96 -18.97
C LEU A 242 38.90 -1.76 -19.94
N PRO A 243 37.91 -0.87 -19.96
CA PRO A 243 37.99 0.40 -20.68
C PRO A 243 39.25 1.21 -20.26
N PRO A 244 39.85 1.99 -21.16
CA PRO A 244 41.12 2.66 -20.88
C PRO A 244 41.13 3.54 -19.62
N ALA A 245 40.02 4.25 -19.36
CA ALA A 245 39.84 5.09 -18.17
C ALA A 245 39.84 4.24 -16.88
N VAL A 246 39.09 3.13 -16.92
CA VAL A 246 38.96 2.19 -15.77
C VAL A 246 40.28 1.49 -15.54
N ALA A 247 40.98 1.01 -16.57
CA ALA A 247 42.29 0.37 -16.49
C ALA A 247 43.32 1.34 -15.89
N THR A 248 43.36 2.58 -16.36
CA THR A 248 44.26 3.62 -15.81
C THR A 248 43.99 3.85 -14.32
N ARG A 249 42.74 3.89 -13.93
CA ARG A 249 42.35 4.03 -12.52
C ARG A 249 42.71 2.79 -11.70
N ALA A 250 42.41 1.59 -12.23
CA ALA A 250 42.74 0.33 -11.55
C ALA A 250 44.25 0.19 -11.30
N HIS A 251 45.07 0.57 -12.27
CA HIS A 251 46.53 0.62 -12.07
C HIS A 251 46.97 1.66 -11.02
N ARG A 252 46.27 2.80 -10.91
CA ARG A 252 46.54 3.78 -9.86
C ARG A 252 46.14 3.28 -8.48
N GLU A 253 44.98 2.68 -8.36
CA GLU A 253 44.48 2.10 -7.11
C GLU A 253 45.36 0.91 -6.68
N LEU A 254 45.81 0.07 -7.62
CA LEU A 254 46.75 -1.00 -7.32
C LEU A 254 48.11 -0.51 -6.81
N ARG A 255 48.63 0.59 -7.39
CA ARG A 255 49.85 1.24 -6.88
C ARG A 255 49.65 1.84 -5.50
N LYS A 256 48.46 2.40 -5.21
CA LYS A 256 48.07 2.89 -3.89
C LYS A 256 48.04 1.74 -2.89
N LEU A 257 47.40 0.63 -3.27
CA LEU A 257 47.30 -0.57 -2.41
C LEU A 257 48.65 -1.15 -2.06
N LYS A 258 49.60 -1.24 -3.02
CA LYS A 258 50.98 -1.70 -2.79
C LYS A 258 51.75 -0.84 -1.79
N ARG A 259 51.40 0.46 -1.67
CA ARG A 259 52.06 1.42 -0.75
C ARG A 259 51.35 1.55 0.60
N SER A 260 50.14 1.08 0.71
CA SER A 260 49.31 1.18 1.93
C SER A 260 49.60 0.00 2.85
N SER A 261 49.50 0.23 4.15
CA SER A 261 49.52 -0.88 5.11
C SER A 261 48.30 -1.77 4.88
N PRO A 262 48.43 -3.10 4.83
CA PRO A 262 47.32 -4.04 4.65
C PRO A 262 46.18 -3.84 5.65
N MET A 263 46.48 -3.31 6.84
CA MET A 263 45.58 -3.06 7.96
C MET A 263 44.88 -1.68 7.88
N SER A 264 45.22 -0.85 6.91
CA SER A 264 44.62 0.48 6.83
C SER A 264 43.22 0.43 6.30
N PRO A 265 42.26 1.24 6.82
CA PRO A 265 40.91 1.35 6.25
C PRO A 265 40.94 1.68 4.76
N ASP A 266 41.92 2.47 4.32
CA ASP A 266 42.16 2.81 2.92
C ASP A 266 42.46 1.60 2.03
N ALA A 267 43.21 0.62 2.54
CA ALA A 267 43.52 -0.61 1.81
C ALA A 267 42.26 -1.44 1.59
N THR A 268 41.40 -1.55 2.61
CA THR A 268 40.12 -2.26 2.52
C THR A 268 39.20 -1.61 1.49
N VAL A 269 39.07 -0.28 1.49
CA VAL A 269 38.29 0.46 0.51
C VAL A 269 38.83 0.29 -0.89
N THR A 270 40.15 0.33 -1.07
CA THR A 270 40.80 0.18 -2.36
C THR A 270 40.67 -1.25 -2.91
N ARG A 271 40.81 -2.29 -2.07
CA ARG A 271 40.49 -3.68 -2.46
C ARG A 271 39.06 -3.86 -2.86
N GLY A 272 38.13 -3.33 -2.08
CA GLY A 272 36.69 -3.37 -2.43
C GLY A 272 36.43 -2.74 -3.79
N TRP A 273 37.03 -1.58 -4.10
CA TRP A 273 36.87 -0.94 -5.40
C TRP A 273 37.46 -1.80 -6.52
N LEU A 274 38.66 -2.38 -6.36
CA LEU A 274 39.28 -3.28 -7.34
C LEU A 274 38.42 -4.53 -7.56
N ASP A 275 37.89 -5.14 -6.52
CA ASP A 275 36.99 -6.28 -6.63
C ASP A 275 35.74 -5.95 -7.46
N TRP A 276 35.11 -4.78 -7.22
CA TRP A 276 33.98 -4.35 -8.02
C TRP A 276 34.39 -4.08 -9.48
N ALA A 277 35.45 -3.32 -9.71
CA ALA A 277 35.90 -2.96 -11.05
C ALA A 277 36.29 -4.18 -11.91
N LEU A 278 36.93 -5.21 -11.30
CA LEU A 278 37.34 -6.43 -11.98
C LEU A 278 36.20 -7.41 -12.25
N ASN A 279 35.16 -7.42 -11.40
CA ASN A 279 34.04 -8.36 -11.54
C ASN A 279 32.82 -7.76 -12.25
N LEU A 280 32.88 -6.51 -12.72
CA LEU A 280 31.88 -5.96 -13.59
C LEU A 280 32.08 -6.42 -15.03
N PRO A 281 30.98 -6.69 -15.77
CA PRO A 281 31.06 -6.99 -17.20
C PRO A 281 31.32 -5.70 -17.99
N TRP A 282 32.49 -5.56 -18.59
CA TRP A 282 32.84 -4.43 -19.45
C TRP A 282 32.70 -4.72 -20.93
N THR A 283 32.88 -5.98 -21.32
CA THR A 283 32.92 -6.41 -22.73
C THR A 283 32.12 -7.70 -22.99
N VAL A 284 31.80 -8.46 -21.94
CA VAL A 284 31.10 -9.73 -22.07
C VAL A 284 29.64 -9.49 -22.45
N ARG A 285 29.21 -10.04 -23.57
CA ARG A 285 27.85 -9.88 -24.11
C ARG A 285 27.16 -11.23 -24.26
N SER A 286 25.85 -11.28 -23.99
CA SER A 286 24.99 -12.40 -24.43
C SER A 286 24.72 -12.28 -25.93
N ASP A 287 24.63 -13.39 -26.63
CA ASP A 287 24.19 -13.41 -28.04
C ASP A 287 22.70 -13.11 -28.09
N ASP A 288 22.34 -12.04 -28.79
CA ASP A 288 20.93 -11.64 -28.94
C ASP A 288 20.23 -12.52 -29.97
N THR A 289 19.16 -13.18 -29.57
CA THR A 289 18.27 -13.92 -30.47
C THR A 289 17.11 -13.00 -30.84
N ILE A 290 17.22 -12.34 -31.99
CA ILE A 290 16.18 -11.44 -32.52
C ILE A 290 15.39 -12.15 -33.59
N ASP A 291 14.60 -13.11 -33.16
CA ASP A 291 13.64 -13.85 -33.96
C ASP A 291 12.23 -13.61 -33.42
N LEU A 292 11.39 -12.92 -34.20
CA LEU A 292 10.03 -12.56 -33.79
C LEU A 292 9.13 -13.79 -33.67
N ASP A 293 9.33 -14.81 -34.50
CA ASP A 293 8.53 -16.03 -34.40
C ASP A 293 8.89 -16.82 -33.14
N HIS A 294 10.20 -16.89 -32.82
CA HIS A 294 10.66 -17.45 -31.57
C HIS A 294 10.15 -16.66 -30.35
N ALA A 295 10.24 -15.32 -30.39
CA ALA A 295 9.75 -14.48 -29.31
C ALA A 295 8.24 -14.64 -29.10
N ARG A 296 7.47 -14.72 -30.19
CA ARG A 296 6.03 -15.02 -30.14
C ARG A 296 5.77 -16.38 -29.49
N ALA A 297 6.48 -17.41 -29.91
CA ALA A 297 6.33 -18.75 -29.35
C ALA A 297 6.64 -18.82 -27.88
N VAL A 298 7.68 -18.11 -27.38
CA VAL A 298 8.04 -18.04 -25.98
C VAL A 298 6.93 -17.31 -25.17
N LEU A 299 6.44 -16.17 -25.66
CA LEU A 299 5.37 -15.42 -25.00
C LEU A 299 4.06 -16.20 -24.94
N GLU A 300 3.73 -16.96 -26.01
CA GLU A 300 2.55 -17.84 -26.04
C GLU A 300 2.68 -19.05 -25.10
N ALA A 301 3.88 -19.60 -24.99
CA ALA A 301 4.16 -20.74 -24.10
C ALA A 301 4.07 -20.34 -22.62
N ASP A 302 4.53 -19.14 -22.25
CA ASP A 302 4.63 -18.68 -20.87
C ASP A 302 3.38 -17.95 -20.36
N HIS A 303 2.58 -17.35 -21.27
CA HIS A 303 1.45 -16.49 -20.91
C HIS A 303 0.20 -16.79 -21.71
N TYR A 304 -0.93 -16.91 -21.02
CA TYR A 304 -2.24 -17.07 -21.63
C TYR A 304 -2.90 -15.70 -21.89
N GLY A 305 -3.50 -15.53 -23.06
CA GLY A 305 -4.14 -14.25 -23.44
C GLY A 305 -3.12 -13.12 -23.54
N LEU A 306 -3.54 -11.91 -23.19
CA LEU A 306 -2.72 -10.70 -23.25
C LEU A 306 -2.21 -10.36 -24.66
N ASP A 307 -3.02 -10.61 -25.69
CA ASP A 307 -2.59 -10.54 -27.09
C ASP A 307 -2.10 -9.14 -27.49
N GLU A 308 -2.81 -8.09 -27.10
CA GLU A 308 -2.38 -6.69 -27.32
C GLU A 308 -1.03 -6.38 -26.64
N VAL A 309 -0.84 -6.90 -25.42
CA VAL A 309 0.42 -6.72 -24.67
C VAL A 309 1.57 -7.44 -25.37
N LYS A 310 1.33 -8.67 -25.83
CA LYS A 310 2.32 -9.46 -26.55
C LYS A 310 2.69 -8.80 -27.88
N GLU A 311 1.73 -8.31 -28.67
CA GLU A 311 2.00 -7.60 -29.92
C GLU A 311 2.86 -6.35 -29.68
N ARG A 312 2.54 -5.53 -28.67
CA ARG A 312 3.38 -4.37 -28.33
C ARG A 312 4.79 -4.76 -27.90
N ILE A 313 4.96 -5.87 -27.17
CA ILE A 313 6.29 -6.40 -26.82
C ILE A 313 7.03 -6.85 -28.08
N LEU A 314 6.36 -7.52 -29.01
CA LEU A 314 6.96 -7.95 -30.29
C LEU A 314 7.37 -6.75 -31.16
N ASP A 315 6.56 -5.70 -31.22
CA ASP A 315 6.92 -4.45 -31.90
C ASP A 315 8.19 -3.84 -31.30
N TYR A 316 8.30 -3.85 -29.99
CA TYR A 316 9.48 -3.34 -29.27
C TYR A 316 10.73 -4.19 -29.56
N ILE A 317 10.60 -5.52 -29.58
CA ILE A 317 11.69 -6.44 -29.96
C ILE A 317 12.08 -6.23 -31.43
N ALA A 318 11.12 -5.97 -32.30
CA ALA A 318 11.39 -5.73 -33.74
C ALA A 318 12.21 -4.44 -33.95
N VAL A 319 11.89 -3.38 -33.20
CA VAL A 319 12.66 -2.11 -33.22
C VAL A 319 14.07 -2.34 -32.71
N LEU A 320 14.23 -3.03 -31.58
CA LEU A 320 15.53 -3.40 -31.02
C LEU A 320 16.40 -4.14 -32.06
N GLY A 321 15.79 -5.08 -32.80
CA GLY A 321 16.48 -5.83 -33.82
C GLY A 321 16.96 -5.02 -35.01
N ARG A 322 16.27 -3.95 -35.36
CA ARG A 322 16.63 -3.08 -36.48
C ARG A 322 17.69 -2.03 -36.14
N VAL A 323 17.63 -1.49 -34.94
CA VAL A 323 18.45 -0.32 -34.52
C VAL A 323 19.64 -0.75 -33.66
N GLY A 324 19.57 -1.94 -33.06
CA GLY A 324 20.62 -2.47 -32.17
C GLY A 324 20.63 -1.83 -30.76
N HIS A 325 19.91 -0.74 -30.56
CA HIS A 325 19.67 -0.06 -29.27
C HIS A 325 18.25 0.49 -29.28
N LEU A 326 17.74 0.87 -28.14
CA LEU A 326 16.38 1.42 -28.01
C LEU A 326 16.45 2.93 -27.87
N PRO A 327 16.13 3.68 -28.92
CA PRO A 327 16.13 5.14 -28.85
C PRO A 327 14.87 5.74 -28.21
N GLY A 328 13.95 4.90 -27.75
CA GLY A 328 12.61 5.30 -27.31
C GLY A 328 12.37 5.14 -25.82
N PRO A 329 11.14 5.45 -25.37
CA PRO A 329 10.73 5.36 -23.98
C PRO A 329 10.84 3.91 -23.46
N ILE A 330 11.05 3.77 -22.16
CA ILE A 330 11.20 2.49 -21.49
C ILE A 330 9.83 1.84 -21.27
N LEU A 331 9.69 0.56 -21.54
CA LEU A 331 8.44 -0.16 -21.30
C LEU A 331 8.08 -0.21 -19.83
N CYS A 332 6.86 0.25 -19.52
CA CYS A 332 6.28 0.19 -18.19
C CYS A 332 5.03 -0.69 -18.18
N LEU A 333 5.11 -1.83 -17.49
CA LEU A 333 4.02 -2.78 -17.34
C LEU A 333 3.18 -2.37 -16.13
N VAL A 334 1.97 -1.85 -16.36
CA VAL A 334 1.08 -1.35 -15.31
C VAL A 334 -0.15 -2.22 -15.18
N GLY A 335 -0.47 -2.64 -13.97
CA GLY A 335 -1.67 -3.45 -13.73
C GLY A 335 -1.73 -4.01 -12.31
N PRO A 336 -2.83 -4.66 -11.94
CA PRO A 336 -3.02 -5.18 -10.60
C PRO A 336 -1.96 -6.23 -10.22
N PRO A 337 -1.76 -6.49 -8.92
CA PRO A 337 -0.83 -7.52 -8.49
C PRO A 337 -1.27 -8.91 -8.97
N GLY A 338 -0.29 -9.73 -9.39
CA GLY A 338 -0.55 -11.11 -9.81
C GLY A 338 -0.99 -11.29 -11.26
N VAL A 339 -0.95 -10.26 -12.11
CA VAL A 339 -1.26 -10.39 -13.56
C VAL A 339 -0.06 -10.82 -14.41
N GLY A 340 1.10 -11.09 -13.81
CA GLY A 340 2.24 -11.61 -14.55
C GLY A 340 3.27 -10.59 -15.01
N LYS A 341 3.26 -9.34 -14.52
CA LYS A 341 4.22 -8.28 -14.89
C LYS A 341 5.68 -8.75 -14.83
N THR A 342 6.08 -9.31 -13.69
CA THR A 342 7.47 -9.79 -13.48
C THR A 342 7.80 -11.03 -14.35
N SER A 343 6.83 -11.91 -14.60
CA SER A 343 7.03 -13.06 -15.48
C SER A 343 7.14 -12.65 -16.94
N LEU A 344 6.38 -11.65 -17.40
CA LEU A 344 6.53 -11.08 -18.74
C LEU A 344 7.95 -10.53 -18.96
N GLY A 345 8.49 -9.77 -18.00
CA GLY A 345 9.88 -9.30 -18.09
C GLY A 345 10.89 -10.44 -18.20
N LYS A 346 10.66 -11.55 -17.49
CA LYS A 346 11.49 -12.74 -17.59
C LYS A 346 11.36 -13.44 -18.95
N SER A 347 10.15 -13.53 -19.50
CA SER A 347 9.90 -14.12 -20.81
C SER A 347 10.49 -13.28 -21.94
N ILE A 348 10.47 -11.94 -21.82
CA ILE A 348 11.17 -11.03 -22.75
C ILE A 348 12.68 -11.32 -22.76
N ALA A 349 13.28 -11.45 -21.58
CA ALA A 349 14.70 -11.78 -21.46
C ALA A 349 15.01 -13.14 -22.08
N HIS A 350 14.16 -14.14 -21.84
CA HIS A 350 14.28 -15.47 -22.41
C HIS A 350 14.17 -15.47 -23.95
N ALA A 351 13.18 -14.73 -24.47
CA ALA A 351 12.97 -14.58 -25.91
C ALA A 351 14.17 -13.92 -26.62
N LEU A 352 14.86 -12.99 -25.95
CA LEU A 352 16.04 -12.31 -26.46
C LEU A 352 17.36 -13.08 -26.22
N GLY A 353 17.37 -14.18 -25.47
CA GLY A 353 18.58 -14.87 -25.04
C GLY A 353 19.41 -14.09 -24.01
N ARG A 354 18.86 -13.05 -23.39
CA ARG A 354 19.55 -12.16 -22.44
C ARG A 354 19.42 -12.62 -20.99
N LYS A 355 20.40 -12.30 -20.17
CA LYS A 355 20.32 -12.49 -18.73
C LYS A 355 19.25 -11.58 -18.11
N PHE A 356 18.52 -12.10 -17.13
CA PHE A 356 17.45 -11.38 -16.44
C PHE A 356 17.84 -11.04 -15.01
N VAL A 357 17.73 -9.77 -14.63
CA VAL A 357 17.93 -9.32 -13.25
C VAL A 357 16.73 -8.51 -12.81
N ARG A 358 16.16 -8.85 -11.66
CA ARG A 358 15.09 -8.10 -11.02
C ARG A 358 15.65 -7.21 -9.91
N MET A 359 15.27 -5.94 -9.92
CA MET A 359 15.57 -4.96 -8.90
C MET A 359 14.26 -4.40 -8.33
N ALA A 360 13.97 -4.68 -7.05
CA ALA A 360 12.80 -4.12 -6.39
C ALA A 360 13.09 -2.69 -5.93
N LEU A 361 12.24 -1.75 -6.32
CA LEU A 361 12.32 -0.34 -5.95
C LEU A 361 11.39 0.03 -4.79
N GLY A 362 10.46 -0.87 -4.44
CA GLY A 362 9.54 -0.65 -3.33
C GLY A 362 10.27 -0.44 -1.99
N GLY A 363 10.07 0.74 -1.39
CA GLY A 363 10.69 1.11 -0.13
C GLY A 363 12.06 1.80 -0.22
N VAL A 364 12.60 2.00 -1.43
CA VAL A 364 13.80 2.82 -1.64
C VAL A 364 13.45 4.27 -1.35
N ARG A 365 14.28 4.93 -0.51
CA ARG A 365 14.09 6.33 -0.08
C ARG A 365 15.34 7.18 -0.27
N ASP A 366 16.51 6.56 -0.39
CA ASP A 366 17.80 7.23 -0.53
C ASP A 366 18.31 7.09 -1.96
N GLU A 367 18.69 8.20 -2.57
CA GLU A 367 19.33 8.24 -3.89
C GLU A 367 20.60 7.38 -3.92
N ALA A 368 21.33 7.33 -2.82
CA ALA A 368 22.54 6.53 -2.69
C ALA A 368 22.31 5.02 -2.87
N GLU A 369 21.09 4.52 -2.66
CA GLU A 369 20.77 3.13 -2.99
C GLU A 369 20.83 2.84 -4.50
N ILE A 370 20.55 3.84 -5.34
CA ILE A 370 20.55 3.71 -6.80
C ILE A 370 21.94 4.01 -7.36
N ARG A 371 22.53 5.16 -6.95
CA ARG A 371 23.81 5.69 -7.45
C ARG A 371 25.05 5.30 -6.65
N GLY A 372 24.87 4.58 -5.53
CA GLY A 372 25.97 4.19 -4.67
C GLY A 372 26.35 5.27 -3.64
N HIS A 373 27.02 4.82 -2.59
CA HIS A 373 27.56 5.70 -1.55
C HIS A 373 28.97 6.15 -1.95
N ARG A 374 29.32 7.39 -1.59
CA ARG A 374 30.70 7.84 -1.76
C ARG A 374 31.65 6.93 -1.01
N ARG A 375 32.69 6.43 -1.68
CA ARG A 375 33.63 5.44 -1.15
C ARG A 375 34.40 5.86 0.10
N THR A 376 34.35 7.15 0.46
CA THR A 376 34.96 7.68 1.69
C THR A 376 34.26 7.22 2.97
N TYR A 377 33.06 6.69 2.87
CA TYR A 377 32.33 6.17 4.03
C TYR A 377 32.67 4.70 4.28
N ILE A 378 32.84 4.35 5.55
CA ILE A 378 33.04 2.95 5.95
C ILE A 378 31.81 2.12 5.60
N GLY A 379 32.01 1.03 4.85
CA GLY A 379 30.90 0.19 4.40
C GLY A 379 30.18 0.69 3.13
N ALA A 380 30.75 1.68 2.43
CA ALA A 380 30.22 2.12 1.14
C ALA A 380 30.14 0.97 0.12
N LEU A 381 29.04 0.92 -0.61
CA LEU A 381 28.77 -0.04 -1.67
C LEU A 381 28.34 0.69 -2.94
N PRO A 382 28.59 0.12 -4.13
CA PRO A 382 28.00 0.61 -5.38
C PRO A 382 26.48 0.61 -5.33
N GLY A 383 25.87 1.43 -6.16
CA GLY A 383 24.44 1.48 -6.33
C GLY A 383 23.85 0.18 -6.85
N ARG A 384 22.55 0.00 -6.65
CA ARG A 384 21.83 -1.21 -7.04
C ARG A 384 21.91 -1.50 -8.54
N ILE A 385 22.06 -0.48 -9.40
CA ILE A 385 22.25 -0.67 -10.85
C ILE A 385 23.57 -1.40 -11.12
N ILE A 386 24.67 -0.92 -10.56
CA ILE A 386 25.99 -1.56 -10.71
C ILE A 386 25.99 -2.97 -10.09
N GLN A 387 25.33 -3.15 -8.95
CA GLN A 387 25.15 -4.47 -8.36
C GLN A 387 24.34 -5.42 -9.28
N ALA A 388 23.32 -4.89 -10.00
CA ALA A 388 22.55 -5.66 -10.96
C ALA A 388 23.42 -6.06 -12.17
N MET A 389 24.25 -5.16 -12.67
CA MET A 389 25.20 -5.46 -13.76
C MET A 389 26.20 -6.57 -13.36
N ARG A 390 26.75 -6.51 -12.15
CA ARG A 390 27.63 -7.57 -11.63
C ARG A 390 26.93 -8.94 -11.57
N ARG A 391 25.64 -8.97 -11.15
CA ARG A 391 24.85 -10.21 -11.12
C ARG A 391 24.48 -10.73 -12.51
N ALA A 392 24.33 -9.84 -13.45
CA ALA A 392 24.02 -10.18 -14.84
C ALA A 392 25.21 -10.83 -15.56
N GLU A 393 26.44 -10.46 -15.18
CA GLU A 393 27.70 -10.92 -15.81
C GLU A 393 27.82 -10.56 -17.30
N THR A 394 26.90 -9.78 -17.84
CA THR A 394 26.85 -9.36 -19.27
C THR A 394 26.50 -7.88 -19.36
N ILE A 395 26.96 -7.22 -20.46
CA ILE A 395 26.70 -5.78 -20.69
C ILE A 395 25.30 -5.49 -21.22
N ASN A 396 24.60 -6.50 -21.76
CA ASN A 396 23.27 -6.37 -22.38
C ASN A 396 22.16 -7.17 -21.66
N PRO A 397 22.06 -7.13 -20.32
CA PRO A 397 20.99 -7.82 -19.61
C PRO A 397 19.64 -7.13 -19.79
N VAL A 398 18.59 -7.84 -19.39
CA VAL A 398 17.27 -7.25 -19.11
C VAL A 398 17.19 -6.96 -17.62
N ILE A 399 17.06 -5.70 -17.23
CA ILE A 399 16.89 -5.28 -15.84
C ILE A 399 15.46 -4.84 -15.63
N LEU A 400 14.74 -5.55 -14.76
CA LEU A 400 13.38 -5.21 -14.36
C LEU A 400 13.39 -4.37 -13.09
N LEU A 401 12.99 -3.13 -13.20
CA LEU A 401 12.76 -2.20 -12.10
C LEU A 401 11.32 -2.39 -11.58
N ASP A 402 11.18 -3.16 -10.51
CA ASP A 402 9.89 -3.61 -10.02
C ASP A 402 9.31 -2.66 -8.95
N GLU A 403 8.01 -2.38 -9.02
CA GLU A 403 7.26 -1.52 -8.11
C GLU A 403 7.76 -0.05 -8.08
N VAL A 404 7.94 0.57 -9.25
CA VAL A 404 8.35 1.97 -9.39
C VAL A 404 7.33 2.95 -8.78
N ASP A 405 6.07 2.56 -8.67
CA ASP A 405 4.98 3.30 -8.04
C ASP A 405 5.08 3.36 -6.50
N LYS A 406 6.02 2.62 -5.89
CA LYS A 406 6.24 2.59 -4.44
C LYS A 406 7.54 3.29 -4.01
N LEU A 407 8.12 4.07 -4.90
CA LEU A 407 9.25 4.93 -4.54
C LEU A 407 8.79 5.97 -3.52
N GLY A 408 9.54 6.09 -2.43
CA GLY A 408 9.32 7.12 -1.43
C GLY A 408 10.27 8.30 -1.66
N SER A 409 9.82 9.52 -1.42
CA SER A 409 10.70 10.68 -1.27
C SER A 409 10.69 11.11 0.19
N ASP A 410 11.85 11.36 0.77
CA ASP A 410 11.97 11.97 2.08
C ASP A 410 13.13 13.01 2.09
N TRP A 411 13.42 13.57 3.26
CA TRP A 411 14.49 14.58 3.43
C TRP A 411 15.92 14.08 3.10
N ARG A 412 16.11 12.78 2.87
CA ARG A 412 17.41 12.15 2.57
C ARG A 412 17.75 12.13 1.09
N GLY A 413 16.77 12.35 0.21
CA GLY A 413 16.99 12.40 -1.22
C GLY A 413 15.75 12.07 -2.04
N ASP A 414 15.89 12.23 -3.35
CA ASP A 414 14.87 11.90 -4.32
C ASP A 414 15.34 10.74 -5.22
N PRO A 415 15.02 9.48 -4.89
CA PRO A 415 15.35 8.33 -5.72
C PRO A 415 14.75 8.42 -7.14
N ALA A 416 13.65 9.17 -7.32
CA ALA A 416 13.05 9.36 -8.63
C ALA A 416 13.97 10.20 -9.54
N ALA A 417 14.66 11.20 -8.99
CA ALA A 417 15.67 11.97 -9.72
C ALA A 417 16.84 11.09 -10.19
N ALA A 418 17.34 10.19 -9.32
CA ALA A 418 18.38 9.23 -9.69
C ALA A 418 17.93 8.27 -10.80
N LEU A 419 16.66 7.83 -10.74
CA LEU A 419 16.08 6.98 -11.78
C LEU A 419 15.88 7.72 -13.11
N LEU A 420 15.61 9.02 -13.10
CA LEU A 420 15.51 9.79 -14.35
C LEU A 420 16.79 9.69 -15.20
N GLU A 421 17.96 9.69 -14.55
CA GLU A 421 19.23 9.50 -15.26
C GLU A 421 19.39 8.07 -15.78
N VAL A 422 19.00 7.07 -14.97
CA VAL A 422 19.03 5.66 -15.40
C VAL A 422 18.04 5.37 -16.53
N LEU A 423 16.93 6.11 -16.60
CA LEU A 423 15.88 5.93 -17.59
C LEU A 423 16.01 6.87 -18.79
N ASP A 424 17.06 7.69 -18.85
CA ASP A 424 17.34 8.57 -19.96
C ASP A 424 18.34 7.92 -20.93
N PRO A 425 17.92 7.49 -22.14
CA PRO A 425 18.82 6.83 -23.08
C PRO A 425 20.03 7.71 -23.49
N GLU A 426 19.89 9.04 -23.46
CA GLU A 426 20.99 9.95 -23.80
C GLU A 426 22.11 9.92 -22.76
N GLN A 427 21.82 9.55 -21.52
CA GLN A 427 22.79 9.50 -20.41
C GLN A 427 23.35 8.09 -20.17
N HIS A 428 22.82 7.07 -20.81
CA HIS A 428 23.23 5.68 -20.59
C HIS A 428 24.72 5.43 -20.86
N HIS A 429 25.32 6.14 -21.81
CA HIS A 429 26.74 5.93 -22.19
C HIS A 429 27.74 6.37 -21.08
N ALA A 430 27.30 7.14 -20.11
CA ALA A 430 28.13 7.73 -19.06
C ALA A 430 27.45 7.71 -17.70
N PHE A 431 26.83 6.61 -17.32
CA PHE A 431 26.22 6.45 -15.98
C PHE A 431 27.32 6.50 -14.91
N ASN A 432 27.21 7.45 -13.98
CA ASN A 432 28.21 7.66 -12.94
C ASN A 432 27.69 7.16 -11.58
N ASP A 433 28.33 6.10 -11.09
CA ASP A 433 28.13 5.58 -9.75
C ASP A 433 29.11 6.22 -8.76
N HIS A 434 28.61 6.71 -7.61
CA HIS A 434 29.41 7.45 -6.63
C HIS A 434 30.49 6.60 -5.93
N PHE A 435 30.34 5.27 -5.92
CA PHE A 435 31.36 4.37 -5.38
C PHE A 435 32.44 4.09 -6.43
N LEU A 436 32.03 3.81 -7.68
CA LEU A 436 32.98 3.51 -8.76
C LEU A 436 33.71 4.77 -9.20
N GLU A 437 33.02 5.92 -9.25
CA GLU A 437 33.56 7.21 -9.75
C GLU A 437 34.21 7.09 -11.14
N VAL A 438 33.73 6.16 -11.95
CA VAL A 438 34.04 6.00 -13.38
C VAL A 438 32.74 5.79 -14.13
N ASP A 439 32.69 6.26 -15.35
CA ASP A 439 31.50 6.11 -16.19
C ASP A 439 31.33 4.65 -16.58
N TYR A 440 30.09 4.17 -16.47
CA TYR A 440 29.67 2.83 -16.86
C TYR A 440 28.64 2.91 -17.98
N ASP A 441 28.85 2.17 -19.07
CA ASP A 441 27.97 2.19 -20.21
C ASP A 441 26.77 1.26 -20.01
N LEU A 442 25.57 1.83 -19.89
CA LEU A 442 24.29 1.14 -19.77
C LEU A 442 23.49 1.10 -21.09
N SER A 443 24.07 1.61 -22.21
CA SER A 443 23.36 1.77 -23.49
C SER A 443 22.84 0.45 -24.08
N GLN A 444 23.42 -0.69 -23.70
CA GLN A 444 23.00 -2.00 -24.17
C GLN A 444 22.04 -2.71 -23.20
N VAL A 445 21.78 -2.13 -22.03
CA VAL A 445 20.85 -2.67 -21.03
C VAL A 445 19.42 -2.44 -21.49
N LEU A 446 18.61 -3.47 -21.44
CA LEU A 446 17.15 -3.33 -21.62
C LEU A 446 16.50 -3.11 -20.27
N PHE A 447 16.09 -1.87 -19.98
CA PHE A 447 15.31 -1.58 -18.80
C PHE A 447 13.83 -1.81 -19.03
N LEU A 448 13.20 -2.50 -18.09
CA LEU A 448 11.75 -2.66 -18.00
C LEU A 448 11.30 -2.16 -16.64
N THR A 449 10.13 -1.54 -16.56
CA THR A 449 9.57 -1.09 -15.29
C THR A 449 8.22 -1.75 -15.02
N THR A 450 7.86 -1.90 -13.75
CA THR A 450 6.52 -2.35 -13.36
C THR A 450 5.91 -1.41 -12.34
N ALA A 451 4.60 -1.26 -12.42
CA ALA A 451 3.81 -0.52 -11.44
C ALA A 451 2.44 -1.17 -11.22
N ASN A 452 1.85 -0.93 -10.06
CA ASN A 452 0.47 -1.34 -9.81
C ASN A 452 -0.51 -0.21 -10.15
N SER A 453 -0.10 1.05 -9.98
CA SER A 453 -0.92 2.24 -10.26
C SER A 453 -0.11 3.29 -11.00
N LEU A 454 -0.72 3.93 -12.00
CA LEU A 454 -0.13 5.06 -12.71
C LEU A 454 -0.12 6.34 -11.88
N ALA A 455 -1.11 6.52 -11.02
CA ALA A 455 -1.28 7.74 -10.25
C ALA A 455 -0.14 7.98 -9.25
N SER A 456 0.53 6.91 -8.82
CA SER A 456 1.62 6.97 -7.85
C SER A 456 3.00 7.13 -8.50
N ILE A 457 3.09 7.07 -9.83
CA ILE A 457 4.36 7.29 -10.55
C ILE A 457 4.56 8.80 -10.73
N PRO A 458 5.72 9.36 -10.32
CA PRO A 458 6.06 10.76 -10.59
C PRO A 458 5.93 11.09 -12.09
N GLU A 459 5.36 12.26 -12.40
CA GLU A 459 5.08 12.67 -13.78
C GLU A 459 6.33 12.67 -14.66
N ALA A 460 7.44 13.17 -14.15
CA ALA A 460 8.72 13.22 -14.86
C ALA A 460 9.23 11.82 -15.28
N LEU A 461 8.99 10.79 -14.48
CA LEU A 461 9.31 9.40 -14.84
C LEU A 461 8.32 8.85 -15.87
N ARG A 462 7.03 9.17 -15.69
CA ARG A 462 5.96 8.69 -16.58
C ARG A 462 6.14 9.18 -18.03
N ASP A 463 6.63 10.39 -18.22
CA ASP A 463 6.88 10.96 -19.55
C ASP A 463 7.99 10.26 -20.33
N ARG A 464 8.85 9.48 -19.64
CA ARG A 464 9.91 8.67 -20.23
C ARG A 464 9.53 7.20 -20.41
N MET A 465 8.27 6.85 -20.11
CA MET A 465 7.79 5.47 -20.12
C MET A 465 6.73 5.25 -21.19
N GLU A 466 6.86 4.18 -21.94
CA GLU A 466 5.77 3.64 -22.75
C GLU A 466 4.92 2.71 -21.88
N ILE A 467 3.68 3.14 -21.62
CA ILE A 467 2.79 2.47 -20.68
C ILE A 467 2.03 1.35 -21.39
N ILE A 468 2.25 0.13 -20.97
CA ILE A 468 1.47 -1.05 -21.35
C ILE A 468 0.59 -1.45 -20.19
N ARG A 469 -0.72 -1.35 -20.36
CA ARG A 469 -1.69 -1.71 -19.33
C ARG A 469 -2.01 -3.20 -19.40
N LEU A 470 -1.82 -3.90 -18.29
CA LEU A 470 -2.23 -5.27 -18.10
C LEU A 470 -3.56 -5.29 -17.35
N PRO A 471 -4.65 -5.73 -17.98
CA PRO A 471 -5.92 -5.88 -17.29
C PRO A 471 -5.86 -7.03 -16.27
N GLY A 472 -6.83 -7.07 -15.37
CA GLY A 472 -7.07 -8.25 -14.54
C GLY A 472 -7.56 -9.43 -15.38
N TYR A 473 -7.35 -10.64 -14.89
CA TYR A 473 -7.85 -11.85 -15.54
C TYR A 473 -9.31 -12.12 -15.21
N LEU A 474 -10.04 -12.56 -16.20
CA LEU A 474 -11.40 -13.05 -16.06
C LEU A 474 -11.42 -14.47 -15.47
N GLU A 475 -12.55 -14.90 -14.93
CA GLU A 475 -12.65 -16.24 -14.34
C GLU A 475 -12.27 -17.37 -15.31
N PRO A 476 -12.75 -17.40 -16.58
CA PRO A 476 -12.32 -18.39 -17.57
C PRO A 476 -10.82 -18.36 -17.85
N GLU A 477 -10.23 -17.14 -17.90
CA GLU A 477 -8.78 -16.97 -18.06
C GLU A 477 -8.02 -17.50 -16.86
N LYS A 478 -8.48 -17.21 -15.62
CA LYS A 478 -7.90 -17.74 -14.37
C LYS A 478 -7.96 -19.27 -14.32
N ILE A 479 -9.06 -19.88 -14.75
CA ILE A 479 -9.22 -21.33 -14.81
C ILE A 479 -8.19 -21.92 -15.79
N THR A 480 -8.03 -21.32 -16.97
CA THR A 480 -7.07 -21.76 -17.97
C THR A 480 -5.64 -21.60 -17.47
N ILE A 481 -5.30 -20.45 -16.88
CA ILE A 481 -3.99 -20.19 -16.28
C ILE A 481 -3.71 -21.17 -15.14
N ALA A 482 -4.69 -21.41 -14.28
CA ALA A 482 -4.56 -22.36 -13.17
C ALA A 482 -4.26 -23.77 -13.70
N ARG A 483 -5.00 -24.23 -14.69
CA ARG A 483 -4.87 -25.58 -15.27
C ARG A 483 -3.55 -25.75 -16.03
N ARG A 484 -3.18 -24.75 -16.84
CA ARG A 484 -2.03 -24.85 -17.76
C ARG A 484 -0.69 -24.56 -17.07
N PHE A 485 -0.66 -23.64 -16.10
CA PHE A 485 0.59 -23.16 -15.53
C PHE A 485 0.71 -23.37 -14.01
N LEU A 486 -0.32 -22.95 -13.23
CA LEU A 486 -0.15 -22.92 -11.78
C LEU A 486 -0.20 -24.31 -11.16
N LEU A 487 -1.17 -25.12 -11.54
CA LEU A 487 -1.33 -26.46 -10.99
C LEU A 487 -0.13 -27.38 -11.29
N PRO A 488 0.34 -27.52 -12.53
CA PRO A 488 1.51 -28.36 -12.82
C PRO A 488 2.75 -27.88 -12.06
N ARG A 489 2.97 -26.58 -12.03
CA ARG A 489 4.09 -25.97 -11.30
C ARG A 489 4.04 -26.26 -9.80
N GLN A 490 2.87 -26.12 -9.18
CA GLN A 490 2.70 -26.37 -7.76
C GLN A 490 2.79 -27.86 -7.42
N LEU A 491 2.24 -28.74 -8.23
CA LEU A 491 2.38 -30.20 -8.06
C LEU A 491 3.85 -30.60 -8.14
N ALA A 492 4.58 -30.15 -9.14
CA ALA A 492 6.01 -30.42 -9.29
C ALA A 492 6.83 -29.88 -8.10
N ALA A 493 6.54 -28.65 -7.63
CA ALA A 493 7.21 -28.04 -6.48
C ALA A 493 6.96 -28.80 -5.16
N HIS A 494 5.88 -29.59 -5.09
CA HIS A 494 5.56 -30.43 -3.92
C HIS A 494 5.84 -31.92 -4.14
N GLY A 495 6.56 -32.28 -5.23
CA GLY A 495 6.97 -33.65 -5.51
C GLY A 495 5.82 -34.59 -5.90
N ILE A 496 4.73 -34.04 -6.44
CA ILE A 496 3.56 -34.82 -6.86
C ILE A 496 3.56 -34.90 -8.38
N PRO A 497 3.61 -36.10 -8.97
CA PRO A 497 3.46 -36.27 -10.41
C PRO A 497 2.10 -35.76 -10.89
N PRO A 498 2.03 -34.92 -11.94
CA PRO A 498 0.76 -34.38 -12.42
C PRO A 498 -0.26 -35.44 -12.81
N GLU A 499 0.18 -36.62 -13.24
CA GLU A 499 -0.66 -37.73 -13.67
C GLU A 499 -1.44 -38.38 -12.50
N GLN A 500 -0.99 -38.13 -11.26
CA GLN A 500 -1.64 -38.67 -10.05
C GLN A 500 -2.83 -37.83 -9.59
N VAL A 501 -2.97 -36.59 -10.09
CA VAL A 501 -4.01 -35.66 -9.62
C VAL A 501 -4.92 -35.28 -10.78
N THR A 502 -6.20 -35.56 -10.64
CA THR A 502 -7.23 -35.12 -11.57
C THR A 502 -8.19 -34.17 -10.84
N LEU A 503 -8.45 -33.02 -11.43
CA LEU A 503 -9.47 -32.09 -10.94
C LEU A 503 -10.76 -32.30 -11.73
N GLU A 504 -11.89 -32.39 -11.05
CA GLU A 504 -13.19 -32.31 -11.71
C GLU A 504 -13.38 -30.91 -12.38
N PRO A 505 -14.18 -30.83 -13.45
CA PRO A 505 -14.32 -29.61 -14.25
C PRO A 505 -14.60 -28.34 -13.45
N ASN A 506 -15.43 -28.43 -12.41
CA ASN A 506 -15.92 -27.27 -11.64
C ASN A 506 -15.08 -26.94 -10.41
N VAL A 507 -14.01 -27.68 -10.11
CA VAL A 507 -13.17 -27.47 -8.91
C VAL A 507 -12.45 -26.12 -8.95
N LEU A 508 -11.86 -25.79 -10.08
CA LEU A 508 -11.14 -24.52 -10.23
C LEU A 508 -12.09 -23.31 -10.17
N SER A 509 -13.27 -23.41 -10.78
CA SER A 509 -14.29 -22.35 -10.66
C SER A 509 -14.75 -22.18 -9.22
N ALA A 510 -15.06 -23.28 -8.54
CA ALA A 510 -15.43 -23.24 -7.11
C ALA A 510 -14.30 -22.66 -6.24
N LEU A 511 -13.04 -23.03 -6.52
CA LEU A 511 -11.88 -22.49 -5.83
C LEU A 511 -11.74 -20.97 -6.03
N ILE A 512 -11.89 -20.50 -7.26
CA ILE A 512 -11.79 -19.08 -7.60
C ILE A 512 -12.90 -18.29 -6.90
N ARG A 513 -14.15 -18.75 -7.00
CA ARG A 513 -15.31 -18.05 -6.42
C ARG A 513 -15.33 -18.06 -4.90
N GLY A 514 -15.07 -19.23 -4.28
CA GLY A 514 -15.20 -19.41 -2.84
C GLY A 514 -14.01 -18.96 -2.02
N TRP A 515 -12.77 -18.99 -2.56
CA TRP A 515 -11.56 -18.79 -1.76
C TRP A 515 -10.62 -17.70 -2.27
N THR A 516 -10.92 -17.08 -3.43
CA THR A 516 -10.09 -15.98 -3.96
C THR A 516 -10.92 -14.75 -4.31
N ARG A 517 -10.34 -13.57 -4.09
CA ARG A 517 -10.93 -12.28 -4.48
C ARG A 517 -9.82 -11.35 -4.92
N GLU A 518 -9.39 -11.53 -6.17
CA GLU A 518 -8.26 -10.77 -6.73
C GLU A 518 -8.43 -10.58 -8.25
N ALA A 519 -7.85 -9.52 -8.80
CA ALA A 519 -7.80 -9.30 -10.24
C ALA A 519 -6.78 -10.20 -10.95
N GLY A 520 -5.69 -10.56 -10.28
CA GLY A 520 -4.66 -11.47 -10.79
C GLY A 520 -4.90 -12.93 -10.40
N VAL A 521 -3.80 -13.68 -10.28
CA VAL A 521 -3.78 -15.11 -9.92
C VAL A 521 -2.82 -15.42 -8.75
N ARG A 522 -2.40 -14.43 -7.98
CA ARG A 522 -1.41 -14.61 -6.90
C ARG A 522 -1.99 -15.36 -5.69
N ASP A 523 -3.21 -15.03 -5.29
CA ASP A 523 -3.88 -15.76 -4.20
C ASP A 523 -4.34 -17.13 -4.67
N LEU A 524 -4.81 -17.24 -5.91
CA LEU A 524 -5.13 -18.52 -6.55
C LEU A 524 -3.94 -19.47 -6.52
N ASP A 525 -2.74 -18.99 -6.88
CA ASP A 525 -1.50 -19.76 -6.79
C ASP A 525 -1.22 -20.25 -5.37
N ARG A 526 -1.41 -19.37 -4.36
CA ARG A 526 -1.27 -19.72 -2.94
C ARG A 526 -2.28 -20.77 -2.49
N ARG A 527 -3.53 -20.70 -2.97
CA ARG A 527 -4.57 -21.70 -2.66
C ARG A 527 -4.25 -23.03 -3.29
N ILE A 528 -3.85 -23.05 -4.55
CA ILE A 528 -3.39 -24.27 -5.24
C ILE A 528 -2.18 -24.88 -4.51
N ALA A 529 -1.20 -24.08 -4.10
CA ALA A 529 -0.08 -24.54 -3.30
C ALA A 529 -0.52 -25.16 -1.95
N ARG A 530 -1.56 -24.58 -1.32
CA ARG A 530 -2.12 -25.14 -0.08
C ARG A 530 -2.82 -26.49 -0.32
N VAL A 531 -3.56 -26.62 -1.41
CA VAL A 531 -4.17 -27.89 -1.84
C VAL A 531 -3.06 -28.91 -2.11
N SER A 532 -2.02 -28.57 -2.88
CA SER A 532 -0.88 -29.45 -3.18
C SER A 532 -0.18 -29.94 -1.90
N ARG A 533 0.04 -29.06 -0.91
CA ARG A 533 0.60 -29.46 0.40
C ARG A 533 -0.29 -30.46 1.15
N LYS A 534 -1.60 -30.31 1.07
CA LYS A 534 -2.53 -31.27 1.69
C LYS A 534 -2.51 -32.62 0.99
N LEU A 535 -2.36 -32.60 -0.33
CA LEU A 535 -2.20 -33.84 -1.13
C LEU A 535 -0.88 -34.55 -0.79
N ALA A 536 0.24 -33.84 -0.76
CA ALA A 536 1.53 -34.40 -0.37
C ALA A 536 1.50 -35.05 1.03
N ARG A 537 0.77 -34.43 1.99
CA ARG A 537 0.59 -35.00 3.34
C ARG A 537 -0.22 -36.28 3.34
N ARG A 538 -1.13 -36.52 2.39
CA ARG A 538 -1.92 -37.75 2.29
C ARG A 538 -1.10 -38.94 1.83
N ALA A 539 0.24 -38.80 1.68
CA ALA A 539 1.18 -39.85 1.29
C ALA A 539 0.63 -40.67 0.14
N LEU A 540 0.68 -40.09 -1.06
CA LEU A 540 0.21 -40.80 -2.25
C LEU A 540 1.12 -42.01 -2.50
N ALA A 541 0.53 -43.22 -2.47
CA ALA A 541 1.22 -44.37 -2.97
C ALA A 541 1.64 -44.14 -4.43
N PRO A 542 2.75 -44.74 -4.91
CA PRO A 542 3.28 -44.43 -6.24
C PRO A 542 2.27 -44.51 -7.41
N ASP A 543 1.25 -45.34 -7.26
CA ASP A 543 0.22 -45.61 -8.29
C ASP A 543 -1.16 -45.02 -7.94
N ALA A 544 -1.29 -44.26 -6.84
CA ALA A 544 -2.59 -43.73 -6.42
C ALA A 544 -3.01 -42.54 -7.29
N LYS A 545 -4.16 -42.63 -7.93
CA LYS A 545 -4.82 -41.50 -8.58
C LYS A 545 -5.81 -40.85 -7.64
N VAL A 546 -5.67 -39.53 -7.41
CA VAL A 546 -6.57 -38.76 -6.58
C VAL A 546 -7.41 -37.87 -7.46
N VAL A 547 -8.72 -38.00 -7.38
CA VAL A 547 -9.68 -37.09 -7.98
C VAL A 547 -10.09 -36.09 -6.91
N ILE A 548 -9.98 -34.82 -7.19
CA ILE A 548 -10.41 -33.74 -6.32
C ILE A 548 -11.76 -33.23 -6.80
N THR A 549 -12.72 -33.20 -5.90
CA THR A 549 -14.06 -32.66 -6.13
C THR A 549 -14.19 -31.29 -5.46
N LYS A 550 -15.26 -30.54 -5.77
CA LYS A 550 -15.57 -29.27 -5.08
C LYS A 550 -15.80 -29.46 -3.57
N ASP A 551 -16.33 -30.62 -3.16
CA ASP A 551 -16.66 -30.93 -1.76
C ASP A 551 -15.41 -31.21 -0.91
N ASP A 552 -14.28 -31.50 -1.53
CA ASP A 552 -12.99 -31.63 -0.85
C ASP A 552 -12.38 -30.27 -0.45
N LEU A 553 -12.71 -29.20 -1.17
CA LEU A 553 -12.10 -27.88 -0.97
C LEU A 553 -12.24 -27.34 0.47
N PRO A 554 -13.42 -27.41 1.13
CA PRO A 554 -13.54 -26.98 2.51
C PRO A 554 -12.64 -27.74 3.48
N SER A 555 -12.43 -29.04 3.25
CA SER A 555 -11.52 -29.86 4.07
C SER A 555 -10.05 -29.47 3.91
N MET A 556 -9.68 -28.96 2.74
CA MET A 556 -8.31 -28.60 2.39
C MET A 556 -7.99 -27.13 2.73
N LEU A 557 -8.94 -26.23 2.51
CA LEU A 557 -8.75 -24.80 2.59
C LEU A 557 -9.44 -24.13 3.78
N GLY A 558 -10.37 -24.82 4.44
CA GLY A 558 -11.32 -24.28 5.42
C GLY A 558 -12.63 -23.84 4.75
N PRO A 559 -13.59 -23.30 5.50
CA PRO A 559 -14.84 -22.81 4.94
C PRO A 559 -14.58 -21.77 3.84
N ALA A 560 -15.48 -21.67 2.88
CA ALA A 560 -15.39 -20.65 1.84
C ALA A 560 -15.36 -19.25 2.49
N SER A 561 -14.44 -18.43 2.01
CA SER A 561 -14.27 -17.06 2.52
C SER A 561 -15.28 -16.09 1.91
N HIS A 562 -15.90 -16.49 0.80
CA HIS A 562 -16.86 -15.70 0.04
C HIS A 562 -18.03 -16.61 -0.28
N ASP A 563 -19.20 -16.26 0.26
CA ASP A 563 -20.44 -16.88 -0.16
C ASP A 563 -20.85 -16.29 -1.51
N GLU A 564 -21.33 -17.13 -2.42
CA GLU A 564 -22.12 -16.66 -3.56
C GLU A 564 -23.36 -15.98 -2.96
N GLN A 565 -23.33 -14.65 -2.85
CA GLN A 565 -24.56 -13.92 -2.64
C GLN A 565 -25.45 -14.26 -3.84
N GLU A 566 -26.46 -15.06 -3.61
CA GLU A 566 -27.62 -15.12 -4.50
C GLU A 566 -28.19 -13.70 -4.53
N SER A 567 -27.72 -12.90 -5.46
CA SER A 567 -28.38 -11.67 -5.85
C SER A 567 -29.74 -12.11 -6.36
N GLY A 568 -30.72 -12.10 -5.49
CA GLY A 568 -32.08 -12.45 -5.88
C GLY A 568 -32.50 -11.45 -6.93
N LEU A 569 -32.45 -11.84 -8.20
CA LEU A 569 -32.89 -11.05 -9.36
C LEU A 569 -34.41 -10.79 -9.26
N ARG A 570 -34.83 -9.99 -8.28
CA ARG A 570 -36.23 -9.63 -8.05
C ARG A 570 -36.42 -8.17 -8.37
N ASP A 571 -37.55 -7.90 -9.01
CA ASP A 571 -37.99 -6.52 -9.22
C ASP A 571 -38.27 -5.86 -7.87
N GLN A 572 -37.57 -4.77 -7.56
CA GLN A 572 -37.69 -4.09 -6.27
C GLN A 572 -37.85 -2.58 -6.43
N ILE A 573 -38.64 -1.98 -5.54
CA ILE A 573 -38.79 -0.52 -5.49
C ILE A 573 -37.62 0.05 -4.71
N GLY A 574 -36.95 1.07 -5.29
CA GLY A 574 -35.85 1.75 -4.64
C GLY A 574 -34.50 0.99 -4.64
N VAL A 575 -34.43 -0.15 -5.32
CA VAL A 575 -33.18 -0.92 -5.43
C VAL A 575 -32.76 -1.00 -6.90
N ALA A 576 -31.52 -0.64 -7.19
CA ALA A 576 -30.95 -0.72 -8.54
C ALA A 576 -29.58 -1.39 -8.51
N SER A 577 -29.31 -2.23 -9.52
CA SER A 577 -28.03 -2.91 -9.68
C SER A 577 -27.07 -2.05 -10.52
N GLY A 578 -26.05 -1.50 -9.88
CA GLY A 578 -24.93 -0.84 -10.54
C GLY A 578 -23.78 -1.81 -10.81
N LEU A 579 -22.88 -1.47 -11.71
CA LEU A 579 -21.65 -2.20 -11.99
C LEU A 579 -20.45 -1.36 -11.58
N ALA A 580 -19.65 -1.87 -10.64
CA ALA A 580 -18.45 -1.24 -10.16
C ALA A 580 -17.20 -1.98 -10.65
N TYR A 581 -16.10 -1.25 -10.75
CA TYR A 581 -14.77 -1.81 -10.93
C TYR A 581 -13.94 -1.53 -9.70
N THR A 582 -13.34 -2.57 -9.16
CA THR A 582 -12.49 -2.52 -7.98
C THR A 582 -11.10 -3.08 -8.30
N HIS A 583 -10.15 -2.91 -7.40
CA HIS A 583 -8.81 -3.51 -7.53
C HIS A 583 -8.83 -5.06 -7.60
N VAL A 584 -9.96 -5.67 -7.29
CA VAL A 584 -10.16 -7.14 -7.37
C VAL A 584 -10.92 -7.56 -8.63
N GLY A 585 -11.42 -6.62 -9.43
CA GLY A 585 -12.18 -6.86 -10.65
C GLY A 585 -13.54 -6.17 -10.66
N GLY A 586 -14.41 -6.60 -11.58
CA GLY A 586 -15.80 -6.12 -11.65
C GLY A 586 -16.67 -6.73 -10.56
N GLU A 587 -17.56 -5.92 -10.00
CA GLU A 587 -18.53 -6.32 -8.97
C GLU A 587 -19.91 -5.74 -9.27
N LEU A 588 -20.96 -6.48 -8.87
CA LEU A 588 -22.33 -5.96 -8.84
C LEU A 588 -22.48 -5.09 -7.59
N LEU A 589 -22.95 -3.88 -7.76
CA LEU A 589 -23.15 -2.91 -6.70
C LEU A 589 -24.65 -2.68 -6.51
N GLU A 590 -25.21 -3.20 -5.45
CA GLU A 590 -26.59 -2.92 -5.09
C GLU A 590 -26.69 -1.53 -4.47
N ILE A 591 -27.66 -0.75 -4.93
CA ILE A 591 -27.95 0.61 -4.45
C ILE A 591 -29.38 0.62 -3.93
N GLU A 592 -29.51 0.80 -2.63
CA GLU A 592 -30.77 0.85 -1.93
C GLU A 592 -31.16 2.30 -1.61
N VAL A 593 -32.39 2.68 -1.91
CA VAL A 593 -32.94 3.99 -1.58
C VAL A 593 -34.24 3.83 -0.79
N SER A 594 -34.24 4.41 0.39
CA SER A 594 -35.42 4.54 1.24
C SER A 594 -35.91 6.00 1.27
N VAL A 595 -37.21 6.20 1.14
CA VAL A 595 -37.86 7.52 1.18
C VAL A 595 -38.87 7.51 2.29
N VAL A 596 -38.72 8.41 3.25
CA VAL A 596 -39.65 8.58 4.40
C VAL A 596 -40.11 10.02 4.53
N PRO A 597 -41.30 10.29 5.13
CA PRO A 597 -41.67 11.65 5.47
C PRO A 597 -40.60 12.35 6.31
N GLY A 598 -40.28 13.60 5.96
CA GLY A 598 -39.14 14.27 6.63
C GLY A 598 -39.05 15.75 6.29
N ARG A 599 -37.82 16.29 6.32
CA ARG A 599 -37.51 17.70 6.11
C ARG A 599 -36.57 17.97 4.95
N GLY A 600 -36.44 17.02 4.02
CA GLY A 600 -35.58 17.15 2.84
C GLY A 600 -34.09 16.76 3.11
N ARG A 601 -33.81 15.91 4.05
CA ARG A 601 -32.43 15.42 4.31
C ARG A 601 -32.05 14.35 3.30
N LEU A 602 -30.83 14.46 2.73
CA LEU A 602 -30.16 13.38 2.02
C LEU A 602 -29.14 12.74 2.97
N GLN A 603 -29.33 11.46 3.26
CA GLN A 603 -28.40 10.67 4.05
C GLN A 603 -27.73 9.64 3.13
N LEU A 604 -26.40 9.54 3.20
CA LEU A 604 -25.60 8.61 2.42
C LEU A 604 -24.81 7.70 3.37
N THR A 605 -24.89 6.38 3.16
CA THR A 605 -24.18 5.38 3.99
C THR A 605 -23.56 4.30 3.13
N GLY A 606 -22.49 3.62 3.60
CA GLY A 606 -21.84 2.52 2.89
C GLY A 606 -20.36 2.75 2.59
N THR A 607 -19.65 3.55 3.40
CA THR A 607 -18.19 3.87 3.22
C THR A 607 -17.90 4.45 1.85
N LEU A 608 -18.59 5.57 1.53
CA LEU A 608 -18.56 6.22 0.22
C LEU A 608 -17.47 7.28 0.15
N GLY A 609 -16.70 7.27 -0.95
CA GLY A 609 -15.76 8.33 -1.30
C GLY A 609 -16.49 9.60 -1.77
N ASP A 610 -15.73 10.66 -2.00
CA ASP A 610 -16.33 11.97 -2.30
C ASP A 610 -16.95 12.02 -3.70
N VAL A 611 -16.39 11.31 -4.68
CA VAL A 611 -16.93 11.24 -6.05
C VAL A 611 -18.32 10.58 -6.09
N ILE A 612 -18.53 9.50 -5.33
CA ILE A 612 -19.88 8.89 -5.23
C ILE A 612 -20.87 9.82 -4.53
N LYS A 613 -20.44 10.57 -3.51
CA LYS A 613 -21.29 11.56 -2.83
C LYS A 613 -21.73 12.66 -3.79
N GLU A 614 -20.82 13.16 -4.63
CA GLU A 614 -21.15 14.11 -5.69
C GLU A 614 -22.11 13.51 -6.73
N SER A 615 -21.86 12.26 -7.15
CA SER A 615 -22.76 11.54 -8.06
C SER A 615 -24.18 11.39 -7.50
N ALA A 616 -24.32 11.11 -6.20
CA ALA A 616 -25.60 11.03 -5.52
C ALA A 616 -26.32 12.40 -5.48
N ALA A 617 -25.57 13.47 -5.23
CA ALA A 617 -26.10 14.83 -5.26
C ALA A 617 -26.52 15.26 -6.67
N ALA A 618 -25.74 14.90 -7.70
CA ALA A 618 -26.08 15.14 -9.10
C ALA A 618 -27.33 14.36 -9.53
N ALA A 619 -27.41 13.08 -9.15
CA ALA A 619 -28.58 12.23 -9.40
C ALA A 619 -29.87 12.80 -8.77
N LEU A 620 -29.78 13.22 -7.50
CA LEU A 620 -30.93 13.85 -6.83
C LEU A 620 -31.31 15.18 -7.50
N SER A 621 -30.33 15.99 -7.91
CA SER A 621 -30.58 17.25 -8.62
C SER A 621 -31.25 17.01 -9.96
N TYR A 622 -30.87 15.98 -10.71
CA TYR A 622 -31.54 15.55 -11.94
C TYR A 622 -33.00 15.16 -11.67
N VAL A 623 -33.26 14.28 -10.68
CA VAL A 623 -34.64 13.86 -10.33
C VAL A 623 -35.49 15.06 -9.92
N ARG A 624 -34.91 15.99 -9.15
CA ARG A 624 -35.63 17.25 -8.78
C ARG A 624 -35.98 18.10 -9.99
N SER A 625 -35.06 18.25 -10.95
CA SER A 625 -35.32 19.02 -12.16
C SER A 625 -36.39 18.41 -13.05
N ARG A 626 -36.60 17.10 -12.94
CA ARG A 626 -37.57 16.32 -13.71
C ARG A 626 -38.79 15.89 -12.89
N ALA A 627 -38.96 16.39 -11.67
CA ALA A 627 -40.03 15.98 -10.76
C ALA A 627 -41.44 16.05 -11.41
N HIS A 628 -41.72 17.13 -12.12
CA HIS A 628 -43.00 17.31 -12.79
C HIS A 628 -43.27 16.25 -13.88
N SER A 629 -42.29 16.01 -14.75
CA SER A 629 -42.39 14.98 -15.81
C SER A 629 -42.45 13.55 -15.27
N MET A 630 -41.99 13.31 -14.05
CA MET A 630 -42.08 12.02 -13.37
C MET A 630 -43.34 11.86 -12.49
N GLY A 631 -44.23 12.85 -12.50
CA GLY A 631 -45.44 12.84 -11.67
C GLY A 631 -45.18 13.02 -10.17
N LEU A 632 -44.04 13.57 -9.78
CA LEU A 632 -43.64 13.80 -8.39
C LEU A 632 -44.13 15.18 -7.91
N PRO A 633 -44.51 15.33 -6.63
CA PRO A 633 -44.78 16.65 -6.04
C PRO A 633 -43.55 17.56 -6.17
N ALA A 634 -43.78 18.83 -6.55
CA ALA A 634 -42.69 19.79 -6.74
C ALA A 634 -41.87 20.04 -5.45
N ASP A 635 -42.46 19.84 -4.29
CA ASP A 635 -41.90 20.05 -2.97
C ASP A 635 -41.41 18.77 -2.28
N PHE A 636 -41.36 17.62 -3.00
CA PHE A 636 -40.93 16.34 -2.40
C PHE A 636 -39.58 16.47 -1.70
N HIS A 637 -38.70 17.30 -2.22
CA HIS A 637 -37.36 17.55 -1.67
C HIS A 637 -37.37 18.31 -0.34
N ARG A 638 -38.53 18.81 0.13
CA ARG A 638 -38.71 19.49 1.43
C ARG A 638 -39.53 18.66 2.42
N THR A 639 -40.29 17.71 1.91
CA THR A 639 -41.29 16.95 2.67
C THR A 639 -40.89 15.50 2.87
N ARG A 640 -39.82 15.04 2.21
CA ARG A 640 -39.30 13.66 2.32
C ARG A 640 -37.82 13.63 2.60
N ASP A 641 -37.41 12.82 3.56
CA ASP A 641 -36.00 12.48 3.79
C ASP A 641 -35.67 11.26 2.92
N ILE A 642 -34.50 11.30 2.30
CA ILE A 642 -33.98 10.28 1.39
C ILE A 642 -32.73 9.68 1.97
N HIS A 643 -32.73 8.36 2.14
CA HIS A 643 -31.56 7.62 2.58
C HIS A 643 -31.08 6.71 1.46
N VAL A 644 -29.86 6.92 1.00
CA VAL A 644 -29.19 6.07 0.01
C VAL A 644 -28.16 5.22 0.75
N HIS A 645 -28.27 3.91 0.60
CA HIS A 645 -27.36 2.95 1.20
C HIS A 645 -26.72 2.09 0.11
N LEU A 646 -25.39 1.95 0.18
CA LEU A 646 -24.64 1.01 -0.63
C LEU A 646 -24.07 -0.08 0.30
N PRO A 647 -24.65 -1.29 0.28
CA PRO A 647 -24.23 -2.42 1.13
C PRO A 647 -22.74 -2.77 1.00
N ALA A 648 -22.24 -3.70 1.84
CA ALA A 648 -20.84 -4.07 1.94
C ALA A 648 -19.91 -2.92 2.37
N GLY A 649 -20.23 -2.30 3.52
CA GLY A 649 -19.48 -1.15 4.09
C GLY A 649 -18.01 -1.42 4.43
N ALA A 650 -17.56 -2.68 4.43
CA ALA A 650 -16.15 -3.03 4.63
C ALA A 650 -15.25 -2.67 3.43
N THR A 651 -15.82 -2.48 2.23
CA THR A 651 -15.07 -2.12 1.03
C THR A 651 -15.33 -0.66 0.69
N PRO A 652 -14.30 0.20 0.69
CA PRO A 652 -14.43 1.59 0.24
C PRO A 652 -14.88 1.65 -1.22
N LYS A 653 -15.86 2.49 -1.51
CA LYS A 653 -16.43 2.68 -2.86
C LYS A 653 -16.24 4.12 -3.27
N ASP A 654 -15.69 4.33 -4.46
CA ASP A 654 -15.54 5.65 -5.05
C ASP A 654 -15.57 5.58 -6.58
N GLY A 655 -16.09 6.64 -7.21
CA GLY A 655 -16.13 6.77 -8.66
C GLY A 655 -17.48 7.26 -9.20
N PRO A 656 -17.48 7.92 -10.39
CA PRO A 656 -18.66 8.55 -10.96
C PRO A 656 -19.62 7.55 -11.64
N SER A 657 -19.19 6.31 -11.88
CA SER A 657 -19.90 5.33 -12.72
C SER A 657 -21.20 4.77 -12.14
N ALA A 658 -21.51 5.07 -10.87
CA ALA A 658 -22.76 4.72 -10.21
C ALA A 658 -23.90 5.73 -10.46
N GLY A 659 -23.62 6.84 -11.16
CA GLY A 659 -24.55 7.97 -11.29
C GLY A 659 -25.92 7.61 -11.86
N ILE A 660 -25.96 6.83 -12.96
CA ILE A 660 -27.24 6.41 -13.56
C ILE A 660 -28.01 5.41 -12.67
N ALA A 661 -27.29 4.54 -11.95
CA ALA A 661 -27.92 3.58 -11.04
C ALA A 661 -28.51 4.29 -9.80
N LEU A 662 -27.80 5.29 -9.26
CA LEU A 662 -28.30 6.17 -8.19
C LEU A 662 -29.57 6.91 -8.62
N ALA A 663 -29.57 7.49 -9.83
CA ALA A 663 -30.74 8.20 -10.36
C ALA A 663 -31.94 7.26 -10.60
N THR A 664 -31.67 6.02 -11.05
CA THR A 664 -32.70 4.99 -11.24
C THR A 664 -33.32 4.57 -9.92
N ALA A 665 -32.51 4.25 -8.92
CA ALA A 665 -32.97 3.86 -7.58
C ALA A 665 -33.77 5.00 -6.91
N LEU A 666 -33.31 6.25 -7.02
CA LEU A 666 -34.00 7.44 -6.53
C LEU A 666 -35.34 7.61 -7.22
N THR A 667 -35.38 7.49 -8.55
CA THR A 667 -36.63 7.62 -9.32
C THR A 667 -37.62 6.51 -8.94
N SER A 668 -37.14 5.26 -8.85
CA SER A 668 -37.95 4.11 -8.42
C SER A 668 -38.56 4.32 -7.03
N ALA A 669 -37.73 4.70 -6.05
CA ALA A 669 -38.19 4.93 -4.67
C ALA A 669 -39.21 6.05 -4.55
N LEU A 670 -39.09 7.11 -5.35
CA LEU A 670 -39.97 8.26 -5.32
C LEU A 670 -41.28 8.04 -6.10
N THR A 671 -41.22 7.29 -7.20
CA THR A 671 -42.39 7.00 -8.03
C THR A 671 -43.14 5.73 -7.63
N GLY A 672 -42.51 4.85 -6.83
CA GLY A 672 -43.05 3.55 -6.47
C GLY A 672 -43.04 2.51 -7.60
N ILE A 673 -42.29 2.77 -8.68
CA ILE A 673 -42.15 1.85 -9.81
C ILE A 673 -40.95 0.95 -9.58
N PRO A 674 -41.09 -0.40 -9.59
CA PRO A 674 -39.98 -1.31 -9.37
C PRO A 674 -38.92 -1.21 -10.48
N VAL A 675 -37.64 -1.33 -10.08
CA VAL A 675 -36.54 -1.57 -11.01
C VAL A 675 -36.51 -3.06 -11.36
N ARG A 676 -36.24 -3.36 -12.62
CA ARG A 676 -36.09 -4.75 -13.10
C ARG A 676 -34.84 -5.37 -12.47
N GLY A 677 -34.98 -6.56 -11.86
CA GLY A 677 -33.89 -7.29 -11.22
C GLY A 677 -32.87 -7.87 -12.19
N ASP A 678 -33.30 -8.15 -13.46
CA ASP A 678 -32.43 -8.68 -14.52
C ASP A 678 -31.63 -7.61 -15.27
N VAL A 679 -31.70 -6.33 -14.82
CA VAL A 679 -31.00 -5.20 -15.42
C VAL A 679 -29.90 -4.69 -14.47
N ALA A 680 -28.67 -4.56 -14.98
CA ALA A 680 -27.63 -3.79 -14.33
C ALA A 680 -27.17 -2.62 -15.20
N MET A 681 -26.57 -1.62 -14.59
CA MET A 681 -26.20 -0.40 -15.31
C MET A 681 -24.92 0.22 -14.80
N THR A 682 -24.25 0.95 -15.68
CA THR A 682 -23.07 1.75 -15.33
C THR A 682 -23.02 2.99 -16.21
N GLY A 683 -22.70 4.13 -15.62
CA GLY A 683 -22.61 5.40 -16.35
C GLY A 683 -22.54 6.58 -15.39
N GLU A 684 -21.86 7.62 -15.80
CA GLU A 684 -21.86 8.89 -15.10
C GLU A 684 -23.07 9.73 -15.57
N ILE A 685 -23.71 10.43 -14.66
CA ILE A 685 -24.86 11.29 -14.96
C ILE A 685 -24.48 12.76 -14.84
N THR A 686 -24.94 13.58 -15.81
CA THR A 686 -24.89 15.03 -15.68
C THR A 686 -26.20 15.60 -15.10
N LEU A 687 -26.17 16.83 -14.59
CA LEU A 687 -27.36 17.51 -14.08
C LEU A 687 -28.52 17.63 -15.10
N ARG A 688 -28.21 17.50 -16.39
CA ARG A 688 -29.21 17.54 -17.50
C ARG A 688 -29.64 16.14 -17.97
N GLY A 689 -29.17 15.07 -17.29
CA GLY A 689 -29.53 13.70 -17.64
C GLY A 689 -28.78 13.10 -18.82
N ARG A 690 -27.65 13.70 -19.26
CA ARG A 690 -26.75 13.03 -20.22
C ARG A 690 -25.96 11.94 -19.52
N VAL A 691 -25.78 10.83 -20.22
CA VAL A 691 -24.96 9.71 -19.75
C VAL A 691 -23.56 9.81 -20.37
N LEU A 692 -22.54 9.88 -19.52
CA LEU A 692 -21.14 10.04 -19.92
C LEU A 692 -20.38 8.71 -19.87
N PRO A 693 -19.35 8.54 -20.72
CA PRO A 693 -18.51 7.34 -20.76
C PRO A 693 -17.79 7.06 -19.43
N ILE A 694 -17.51 5.78 -19.19
CA ILE A 694 -16.85 5.27 -17.99
C ILE A 694 -15.75 4.26 -18.36
N GLY A 695 -14.88 3.92 -17.40
CA GLY A 695 -13.87 2.89 -17.56
C GLY A 695 -14.28 1.50 -17.06
N GLY A 696 -13.53 0.47 -17.48
CA GLY A 696 -13.67 -0.89 -16.97
C GLY A 696 -14.89 -1.64 -17.47
N VAL A 697 -15.32 -1.40 -18.71
CA VAL A 697 -16.48 -2.06 -19.31
C VAL A 697 -16.28 -3.58 -19.39
N ARG A 698 -15.07 -4.03 -19.69
CA ARG A 698 -14.72 -5.45 -19.76
C ARG A 698 -14.96 -6.18 -18.43
N GLU A 699 -14.42 -5.66 -17.35
CA GLU A 699 -14.54 -6.26 -16.02
C GLU A 699 -15.98 -6.18 -15.49
N LYS A 700 -16.66 -5.06 -15.74
CA LYS A 700 -18.08 -4.85 -15.39
C LYS A 700 -19.00 -5.81 -16.13
N GLY A 701 -18.72 -6.03 -17.42
CA GLY A 701 -19.48 -6.96 -18.25
C GLY A 701 -19.39 -8.39 -17.76
N VAL A 702 -18.19 -8.82 -17.42
CA VAL A 702 -17.97 -10.17 -16.83
C VAL A 702 -18.61 -10.31 -15.46
N ALA A 703 -18.62 -9.24 -14.65
CA ALA A 703 -19.33 -9.27 -13.38
C ALA A 703 -20.86 -9.43 -13.60
N ALA A 704 -21.44 -8.71 -14.55
CA ALA A 704 -22.85 -8.83 -14.92
C ALA A 704 -23.19 -10.27 -15.37
N HIS A 705 -22.38 -10.84 -16.25
CA HIS A 705 -22.55 -12.22 -16.72
C HIS A 705 -22.45 -13.25 -15.56
N ARG A 706 -21.45 -13.11 -14.69
CA ARG A 706 -21.28 -13.97 -13.50
C ARG A 706 -22.47 -13.95 -12.56
N HIS A 707 -23.15 -12.79 -12.44
CA HIS A 707 -24.36 -12.62 -11.63
C HIS A 707 -25.65 -12.87 -12.40
N HIS A 708 -25.56 -13.49 -13.58
CA HIS A 708 -26.72 -13.85 -14.43
C HIS A 708 -27.62 -12.65 -14.81
N ILE A 709 -27.02 -11.46 -14.94
CA ILE A 709 -27.70 -10.29 -15.45
C ILE A 709 -27.94 -10.44 -16.95
N SER A 710 -29.19 -10.35 -17.38
CA SER A 710 -29.56 -10.51 -18.78
C SER A 710 -29.41 -9.24 -19.61
N HIS A 711 -29.54 -8.06 -18.99
CA HIS A 711 -29.51 -6.77 -19.64
C HIS A 711 -28.53 -5.82 -18.97
N VAL A 712 -27.61 -5.24 -19.73
CA VAL A 712 -26.65 -4.25 -19.20
C VAL A 712 -26.79 -2.92 -19.96
N ILE A 713 -27.02 -1.86 -19.20
CA ILE A 713 -27.09 -0.49 -19.73
C ILE A 713 -25.73 0.16 -19.59
N VAL A 714 -25.19 0.64 -20.73
CA VAL A 714 -23.87 1.29 -20.81
C VAL A 714 -23.98 2.63 -21.55
N PRO A 715 -23.06 3.57 -21.32
CA PRO A 715 -23.04 4.81 -22.11
C PRO A 715 -22.76 4.55 -23.60
N GLN A 716 -23.39 5.31 -24.48
CA GLN A 716 -23.14 5.22 -25.94
C GLN A 716 -21.67 5.39 -26.30
N GLY A 717 -20.92 6.22 -25.56
CA GLY A 717 -19.49 6.42 -25.78
C GLY A 717 -18.64 5.17 -25.52
N ASN A 718 -19.16 4.19 -24.77
CA ASN A 718 -18.51 2.91 -24.51
C ASN A 718 -18.94 1.79 -25.45
N ALA A 719 -19.75 2.06 -26.47
CA ALA A 719 -20.19 1.03 -27.42
C ALA A 719 -19.02 0.34 -28.15
N LYS A 720 -17.93 1.06 -28.38
CA LYS A 720 -16.68 0.51 -28.96
C LYS A 720 -15.99 -0.50 -28.03
N ASP A 721 -16.08 -0.27 -26.72
CA ASP A 721 -15.40 -1.11 -25.71
C ASP A 721 -16.10 -2.49 -25.57
N LEU A 722 -17.32 -2.64 -26.10
CA LEU A 722 -18.03 -3.92 -26.13
C LEU A 722 -17.33 -4.96 -27.03
N ALA A 723 -16.51 -4.52 -27.99
CA ALA A 723 -15.71 -5.41 -28.84
C ALA A 723 -14.62 -6.14 -28.03
N GLU A 724 -14.18 -5.57 -26.90
CA GLU A 724 -13.14 -6.15 -26.02
C GLU A 724 -13.71 -7.23 -25.07
N LEU A 725 -15.04 -7.41 -25.05
CA LEU A 725 -15.68 -8.43 -24.23
C LEU A 725 -15.44 -9.83 -24.79
N PRO A 726 -15.28 -10.85 -23.90
CA PRO A 726 -15.30 -12.25 -24.34
C PRO A 726 -16.57 -12.58 -25.12
N GLU A 727 -16.45 -13.48 -26.09
CA GLU A 727 -17.58 -13.84 -26.96
C GLU A 727 -18.80 -14.33 -26.18
N ASP A 728 -18.58 -15.16 -25.18
CA ASP A 728 -19.65 -15.68 -24.31
C ASP A 728 -20.41 -14.52 -23.64
N VAL A 729 -19.67 -13.60 -23.01
CA VAL A 729 -20.27 -12.44 -22.31
C VAL A 729 -20.99 -11.51 -23.29
N ARG A 730 -20.41 -11.30 -24.47
CA ARG A 730 -20.98 -10.43 -25.49
C ARG A 730 -22.27 -11.00 -26.08
N ASN A 731 -22.34 -12.32 -26.22
CA ASN A 731 -23.49 -12.99 -26.85
C ASN A 731 -24.61 -13.34 -25.86
N GLU A 732 -24.29 -13.61 -24.60
CA GLU A 732 -25.28 -14.02 -23.58
C GLU A 732 -25.93 -12.83 -22.87
N VAL A 733 -25.32 -11.64 -22.88
CA VAL A 733 -25.83 -10.41 -22.26
C VAL A 733 -26.35 -9.47 -23.33
N ALA A 734 -27.56 -8.96 -23.13
CA ALA A 734 -28.13 -7.92 -24.00
C ALA A 734 -27.61 -6.54 -23.60
N TRP A 735 -26.79 -5.93 -24.46
CA TRP A 735 -26.16 -4.64 -24.26
C TRP A 735 -27.03 -3.49 -24.77
N HIS A 736 -27.24 -2.46 -23.94
CA HIS A 736 -28.03 -1.29 -24.23
C HIS A 736 -27.21 0.00 -24.16
N PRO A 737 -26.56 0.43 -25.26
CA PRO A 737 -25.90 1.73 -25.29
C PRO A 737 -26.88 2.88 -25.26
N VAL A 738 -26.78 3.78 -24.26
CA VAL A 738 -27.71 4.89 -24.03
C VAL A 738 -26.99 6.25 -23.99
N ARG A 739 -27.70 7.32 -24.31
CA ARG A 739 -27.18 8.70 -24.28
C ARG A 739 -27.80 9.53 -23.16
N THR A 740 -29.03 9.18 -22.76
CA THR A 740 -29.81 9.95 -21.81
C THR A 740 -30.38 9.10 -20.69
N MET A 741 -30.66 9.74 -19.59
CA MET A 741 -31.28 9.08 -18.43
C MET A 741 -32.73 8.65 -18.73
N ASP A 742 -33.39 9.30 -19.64
CA ASP A 742 -34.76 8.91 -20.07
C ASP A 742 -34.74 7.51 -20.74
N GLU A 743 -33.72 7.22 -21.56
CA GLU A 743 -33.51 5.90 -22.15
C GLU A 743 -33.16 4.85 -21.06
N VAL A 744 -32.34 5.24 -20.05
CA VAL A 744 -32.04 4.36 -18.91
C VAL A 744 -33.30 3.96 -18.17
N LEU A 745 -34.15 4.94 -17.81
CA LEU A 745 -35.39 4.71 -17.05
C LEU A 745 -36.38 3.85 -17.83
N ALA A 746 -36.46 4.06 -19.15
CA ALA A 746 -37.34 3.25 -20.03
C ALA A 746 -36.93 1.77 -20.06
N LEU A 747 -35.64 1.46 -19.95
CA LEU A 747 -35.12 0.09 -19.95
C LEU A 747 -35.10 -0.55 -18.55
N ALA A 748 -34.82 0.25 -17.52
CA ALA A 748 -34.60 -0.23 -16.16
C ALA A 748 -35.88 -0.37 -15.33
N LEU A 749 -36.88 0.47 -15.56
CA LEU A 749 -38.15 0.43 -14.81
C LEU A 749 -39.13 -0.59 -15.40
N ARG A 750 -39.91 -1.23 -14.53
CA ARG A 750 -40.90 -2.25 -14.93
C ARG A 750 -42.06 -1.66 -15.68
N SER A 751 -42.40 -0.41 -15.42
CA SER A 751 -43.48 0.33 -16.08
C SER A 751 -42.97 1.72 -16.47
N PRO A 752 -43.48 2.27 -17.60
CA PRO A 752 -43.08 3.62 -17.99
C PRO A 752 -43.52 4.64 -16.94
N LEU A 753 -42.75 5.71 -16.83
CA LEU A 753 -43.15 6.86 -16.00
C LEU A 753 -44.50 7.43 -16.45
N PRO A 754 -45.32 7.93 -15.51
CA PRO A 754 -46.60 8.52 -15.85
C PRO A 754 -46.43 9.63 -16.90
N ALA A 755 -47.09 9.50 -18.03
CA ALA A 755 -47.11 10.59 -18.99
C ALA A 755 -47.90 11.77 -18.35
N VAL A 756 -47.22 12.86 -18.09
CA VAL A 756 -47.91 14.10 -17.71
C VAL A 756 -48.69 14.54 -18.92
N ARG A 757 -50.02 14.41 -18.89
CA ARG A 757 -50.89 15.11 -19.83
C ARG A 757 -50.64 16.59 -19.58
N ASP A 758 -50.09 17.31 -20.55
CA ASP A 758 -50.03 18.77 -20.52
C ASP A 758 -51.45 19.28 -20.19
N ALA A 759 -51.57 19.89 -19.00
CA ALA A 759 -52.79 20.60 -18.70
C ALA A 759 -52.98 21.64 -19.79
N MET A 760 -54.06 21.53 -20.56
CA MET A 760 -54.44 22.54 -21.55
C MET A 760 -54.20 23.91 -20.95
N VAL A 761 -53.34 24.69 -21.60
CA VAL A 761 -53.29 26.14 -21.40
C VAL A 761 -54.68 26.64 -21.75
N ILE A 762 -55.48 26.87 -20.74
CA ILE A 762 -56.73 27.64 -20.91
C ILE A 762 -56.27 29.07 -21.16
N ASP A 763 -56.25 29.43 -22.43
CA ASP A 763 -56.09 30.81 -22.91
C ASP A 763 -57.27 31.63 -22.40
N SER A 764 -57.12 32.22 -21.23
CA SER A 764 -58.12 33.21 -20.75
C SER A 764 -57.82 34.53 -21.47
N ALA A 765 -58.38 34.66 -22.66
CA ALA A 765 -58.59 35.94 -23.28
C ALA A 765 -59.52 36.73 -22.36
N MET A 766 -58.96 37.54 -21.48
CA MET A 766 -59.72 38.62 -20.85
C MET A 766 -59.95 39.73 -21.89
N GLU A 767 -61.14 39.73 -22.50
CA GLU A 767 -61.72 40.93 -23.08
C GLU A 767 -61.79 42.01 -22.00
N ARG A 768 -61.15 43.13 -22.24
CA ARG A 768 -61.39 44.38 -21.49
C ARG A 768 -62.60 45.07 -22.10
N PRO A 769 -63.63 45.38 -21.35
CA PRO A 769 -64.70 46.29 -21.83
C PRO A 769 -64.12 47.72 -21.77
N THR A 770 -64.56 48.49 -22.78
CA THR A 770 -64.38 49.91 -23.08
C THR A 770 -64.63 50.87 -21.93
#